data_8e57999835fd4d4a14905038afeee74d
#
_entry.id   8e57999835fd4d4a14905038afeee74d
#
_cell.length_a   1.000
_cell.length_b   1.000
_cell.length_c   1.000
_cell.angle_alpha   90.00
_cell.angle_beta   90.00
_cell.angle_gamma   90.00
#
_symmetry.space_group_name_H-M   'P 1'
#
loop_
_entity.id
_entity.type
_entity.pdbx_description
1 polymer ?
#
loop_
_entity_poly.entity_id
_entity_poly.type
_entity_poly.pdbx_seq_one_letter_code
_entity_poly.pdbx_strand_id
1 'polypeptide(L)'
;YLPSAYNTAYLNTIPVGMQQNYPGDRSIEKRIEAFIRWNAMAMVVQANKESSEIGGHISTYASSATLYEVGFNHFWRAPTDKNRGDLIFMQGHSSPGIYARAFLEGRLNENQLDHFRKEVGNKGLSSYPHPWLMPDFWQFPTVSMGLGPMMATYQARFMRYMEHRGLTEQSDRKIWCFLGDGEMDEPESLGSITMPVREGLDNLIFVVNCNLQRLDGPVRGNGKIIQELEAAFGGAGWNVIKLIWGSRWDPLLARDRQGLLQQIMEECVDGEYQNFKSKGGDYVREHFFGKYPETKEMVANMSDEDIWRLNRGGHDARKVYSAYQKAVNHRERPTIILAKTVKGFGLGSVAEGQNTAHQQKKLDLNALKEFRDRFNIPITDKKLKDVPYFMPKKNSQELEYLHERRKSLGGYIPKRITKAKSIKTPANDVFQPQLDGTGEREASTTMAFIRMLTSLTRDKQIGKHIVPIVPDEARTFGMEGMFRQIGIYSSKGQLYTPQDADQLMFYKESKEGQILEEGINEAGAYCSWLSAGSSYSNHGIQMVPFYIFYSMFGFQRIGDFLWAGGDMQARGFLIGATAGRTTLAGEGLQHQDGHSLLSATTIPNCVSYDPTYAYELAVIIKDGLKRMISDQENIFYYITCMNENYTHPPIPKNCEKGILKGMYLLKKSVKQENVSIPQLMGSGTILREVEKAAHLLEKDFKIYCDVWSVTSFSELRRESLETERWNELNPEKKRKSSYLEKLLSKQEGPFIAATDYMKMVPDQIQKWV
;
A
#
# COMPACT_ATOMS: atom_id res chain seq x y z
N TYR A 1 -5.08 34.48 11.48
CA TYR A 1 -5.54 34.09 12.84
C TYR A 1 -5.35 32.58 12.99
N LEU A 2 -4.42 32.16 13.84
CA LEU A 2 -4.18 30.75 14.13
C LEU A 2 -5.02 30.34 15.34
N PRO A 3 -5.66 29.15 15.33
CA PRO A 3 -6.30 28.60 16.51
C PRO A 3 -5.29 28.47 17.66
N SER A 4 -5.71 28.71 18.89
CA SER A 4 -4.83 28.65 20.08
C SER A 4 -4.19 27.26 20.27
N ALA A 5 -4.85 26.20 19.81
CA ALA A 5 -4.33 24.84 19.82
C ALA A 5 -3.03 24.66 18.99
N TYR A 6 -2.75 25.55 18.04
CA TYR A 6 -1.55 25.51 17.18
C TYR A 6 -0.48 26.50 17.62
N ASN A 7 -0.65 27.13 18.76
CA ASN A 7 0.31 28.11 19.28
C ASN A 7 1.41 27.42 20.12
N THR A 8 2.27 26.65 19.45
CA THR A 8 3.43 25.98 20.03
C THR A 8 4.72 26.62 19.54
N ALA A 9 5.81 26.44 20.30
CA ALA A 9 7.12 26.98 19.91
C ALA A 9 7.55 26.48 18.52
N TYR A 10 7.89 27.39 17.61
CA TYR A 10 8.33 27.06 16.26
C TYR A 10 9.85 26.82 16.21
N LEU A 11 10.29 25.88 17.06
CA LEU A 11 11.68 25.51 17.31
C LEU A 11 11.92 24.01 17.14
N ASN A 12 13.19 23.65 17.01
CA ASN A 12 13.58 22.23 17.01
C ASN A 12 13.29 21.57 18.37
N THR A 13 12.72 20.36 18.34
CA THR A 13 12.47 19.58 19.55
C THR A 13 13.75 19.15 20.27
N ILE A 14 14.88 18.96 19.51
CA ILE A 14 16.17 18.56 20.07
C ILE A 14 17.07 19.79 20.19
N PRO A 15 17.36 20.27 21.42
CA PRO A 15 18.30 21.36 21.66
C PRO A 15 19.72 21.02 21.18
N VAL A 16 20.51 22.04 20.83
CA VAL A 16 21.88 21.86 20.32
C VAL A 16 22.75 20.98 21.25
N GLY A 17 22.68 21.21 22.56
CA GLY A 17 23.44 20.45 23.55
C GLY A 17 23.04 18.98 23.73
N MET A 18 21.87 18.57 23.16
CA MET A 18 21.39 17.18 23.19
C MET A 18 21.55 16.45 21.87
N GLN A 19 22.14 17.13 20.86
CA GLN A 19 22.37 16.51 19.55
C GLN A 19 23.50 15.48 19.64
N GLN A 20 23.29 14.34 18.99
CA GLN A 20 24.32 13.31 18.90
C GLN A 20 25.43 13.71 17.93
N ASN A 21 26.65 13.24 18.19
CA ASN A 21 27.76 13.39 17.26
C ASN A 21 27.45 12.68 15.96
N TYR A 22 27.69 13.36 14.86
CA TYR A 22 27.49 12.78 13.54
C TYR A 22 28.60 11.77 13.22
N PRO A 23 28.27 10.49 12.94
CA PRO A 23 29.29 9.44 12.85
C PRO A 23 29.96 9.34 11.48
N GLY A 24 29.42 10.01 10.45
CA GLY A 24 29.89 9.91 9.07
C GLY A 24 30.84 11.04 8.66
N ASP A 25 31.53 10.83 7.53
CA ASP A 25 32.28 11.90 6.85
C ASP A 25 31.32 12.78 6.05
N ARG A 26 31.02 13.93 6.62
CA ARG A 26 30.10 14.91 6.03
C ARG A 26 30.57 15.47 4.70
N SER A 27 31.85 15.54 4.43
CA SER A 27 32.36 16.09 3.18
C SER A 27 32.13 15.09 2.03
N ILE A 28 32.40 13.82 2.28
CA ILE A 28 32.15 12.73 1.33
C ILE A 28 30.65 12.56 1.10
N GLU A 29 29.85 12.49 2.15
CA GLU A 29 28.39 12.31 2.04
C GLU A 29 27.71 13.46 1.29
N LYS A 30 28.16 14.70 1.52
CA LYS A 30 27.67 15.86 0.77
C LYS A 30 27.97 15.77 -0.71
N ARG A 31 29.13 15.22 -1.08
CA ARG A 31 29.47 14.98 -2.49
C ARG A 31 28.63 13.86 -3.09
N ILE A 32 28.42 12.77 -2.38
CA ILE A 32 27.53 11.66 -2.82
C ILE A 32 26.12 12.22 -3.05
N GLU A 33 25.56 12.95 -2.08
CA GLU A 33 24.24 13.58 -2.21
C GLU A 33 24.18 14.51 -3.43
N ALA A 34 25.24 15.28 -3.69
CA ALA A 34 25.33 16.16 -4.85
C ALA A 34 25.25 15.38 -6.17
N PHE A 35 25.95 14.25 -6.28
CA PHE A 35 25.92 13.40 -7.48
C PHE A 35 24.54 12.75 -7.67
N ILE A 36 23.90 12.31 -6.59
CA ILE A 36 22.54 11.76 -6.66
C ILE A 36 21.54 12.82 -7.11
N ARG A 37 21.62 14.04 -6.54
CA ARG A 37 20.79 15.19 -6.95
C ARG A 37 20.96 15.50 -8.42
N TRP A 38 22.21 15.51 -8.92
CA TRP A 38 22.51 15.75 -10.32
C TRP A 38 21.87 14.66 -11.21
N ASN A 39 22.12 13.38 -10.92
CA ASN A 39 21.63 12.28 -11.73
C ASN A 39 20.09 12.18 -11.74
N ALA A 40 19.45 12.46 -10.61
CA ALA A 40 17.99 12.53 -10.53
C ALA A 40 17.42 13.65 -11.41
N MET A 41 18.06 14.83 -11.38
CA MET A 41 17.70 15.96 -12.24
C MET A 41 17.97 15.62 -13.71
N ALA A 42 19.15 15.08 -14.04
CA ALA A 42 19.53 14.74 -15.40
C ALA A 42 18.55 13.74 -16.03
N MET A 43 18.16 12.71 -15.31
CA MET A 43 17.20 11.71 -15.75
C MET A 43 15.84 12.33 -16.14
N VAL A 44 15.29 13.21 -15.29
CA VAL A 44 14.01 13.88 -15.57
C VAL A 44 14.15 14.85 -16.75
N VAL A 45 15.22 15.64 -16.79
CA VAL A 45 15.45 16.64 -17.87
C VAL A 45 15.67 15.95 -19.21
N GLN A 46 16.47 14.87 -19.26
CA GLN A 46 16.68 14.10 -20.50
C GLN A 46 15.39 13.48 -21.01
N ALA A 47 14.62 12.85 -20.15
CA ALA A 47 13.33 12.25 -20.50
C ALA A 47 12.38 13.28 -21.13
N ASN A 48 12.35 14.51 -20.60
CA ASN A 48 11.51 15.60 -21.11
C ASN A 48 12.09 16.34 -22.33
N LYS A 49 13.37 16.15 -22.66
CA LYS A 49 13.92 16.60 -23.95
C LYS A 49 13.42 15.71 -25.09
N GLU A 50 13.29 14.41 -24.85
CA GLU A 50 12.82 13.44 -25.82
C GLU A 50 11.30 13.57 -26.05
N SER A 51 10.52 13.66 -24.98
CA SER A 51 9.08 13.92 -25.04
C SER A 51 8.62 14.70 -23.81
N SER A 52 7.99 15.86 -24.05
CA SER A 52 7.48 16.71 -22.95
C SER A 52 6.33 16.06 -22.17
N GLU A 53 5.76 14.97 -22.66
CA GLU A 53 4.67 14.24 -22.03
C GLU A 53 5.14 13.21 -21.00
N ILE A 54 6.41 12.79 -21.03
CA ILE A 54 6.95 11.80 -20.08
C ILE A 54 6.86 12.31 -18.66
N GLY A 55 7.11 13.61 -18.44
CA GLY A 55 6.97 14.20 -17.12
C GLY A 55 8.07 13.77 -16.14
N GLY A 56 7.72 13.56 -14.90
CA GLY A 56 8.62 13.26 -13.79
C GLY A 56 8.66 14.41 -12.79
N HIS A 57 8.93 14.06 -11.53
CA HIS A 57 8.95 15.01 -10.43
C HIS A 57 10.34 15.05 -9.82
N ILE A 58 10.98 16.22 -9.85
CA ILE A 58 12.30 16.42 -9.26
C ILE A 58 12.24 17.19 -7.94
N SER A 59 11.28 18.10 -7.81
CA SER A 59 11.21 19.04 -6.69
C SER A 59 10.95 18.38 -5.34
N THR A 60 10.22 17.26 -5.31
CA THR A 60 9.96 16.50 -4.08
C THR A 60 11.23 15.84 -3.59
N TYR A 61 11.97 15.15 -4.46
CA TYR A 61 13.26 14.57 -4.07
C TYR A 61 14.26 15.67 -3.71
N ALA A 62 14.32 16.76 -4.47
CA ALA A 62 15.19 17.88 -4.17
C ALA A 62 14.98 18.41 -2.74
N SER A 63 13.74 18.44 -2.25
CA SER A 63 13.45 18.83 -0.87
C SER A 63 13.82 17.78 0.17
N SER A 64 13.70 16.50 -0.14
CA SER A 64 13.86 15.38 0.81
C SER A 64 15.21 14.66 0.73
N ALA A 65 16.10 15.01 -0.20
CA ALA A 65 17.32 14.25 -0.47
C ALA A 65 18.18 14.02 0.78
N THR A 66 18.41 15.04 1.62
CA THR A 66 19.18 14.90 2.86
C THR A 66 18.50 13.94 3.85
N LEU A 67 17.16 13.92 3.89
CA LEU A 67 16.40 12.99 4.74
C LEU A 67 16.65 11.53 4.28
N TYR A 68 16.62 11.27 2.97
CA TYR A 68 16.90 9.95 2.41
C TYR A 68 18.37 9.54 2.60
N GLU A 69 19.32 10.45 2.31
CA GLU A 69 20.75 10.12 2.38
C GLU A 69 21.21 9.76 3.80
N VAL A 70 20.73 10.47 4.82
CA VAL A 70 21.01 10.13 6.22
C VAL A 70 20.42 8.75 6.56
N GLY A 71 19.23 8.43 6.07
CA GLY A 71 18.60 7.12 6.24
C GLY A 71 19.43 5.99 5.60
N PHE A 72 19.82 6.16 4.33
CA PHE A 72 20.64 5.20 3.61
C PHE A 72 22.03 4.99 4.22
N ASN A 73 22.65 6.03 4.70
CA ASN A 73 24.03 5.97 5.18
C ASN A 73 24.14 5.48 6.63
N HIS A 74 23.11 5.66 7.49
CA HIS A 74 23.25 5.47 8.93
C HIS A 74 22.20 4.62 9.61
N PHE A 75 21.02 4.39 9.01
CA PHE A 75 19.90 3.80 9.72
C PHE A 75 19.31 2.56 9.05
N TRP A 76 19.04 2.59 7.77
CA TRP A 76 18.21 1.59 7.12
C TRP A 76 18.98 0.32 6.80
N ARG A 77 18.59 -0.75 7.48
CA ARG A 77 19.20 -2.08 7.33
C ARG A 77 18.57 -2.82 6.16
N ALA A 78 19.39 -3.41 5.33
CA ALA A 78 18.94 -4.31 4.28
C ALA A 78 18.65 -5.72 4.85
N PRO A 79 17.81 -6.52 4.17
CA PRO A 79 17.59 -7.91 4.55
C PRO A 79 18.86 -8.74 4.34
N THR A 80 19.19 -9.53 5.36
CA THR A 80 20.29 -10.52 5.38
C THR A 80 19.72 -11.88 5.79
N ASP A 81 20.52 -12.92 5.79
CA ASP A 81 20.09 -14.24 6.27
C ASP A 81 19.70 -14.25 7.74
N LYS A 82 20.30 -13.35 8.55
CA LYS A 82 20.05 -13.25 10.00
C LYS A 82 19.01 -12.20 10.37
N ASN A 83 18.82 -11.18 9.55
CA ASN A 83 17.90 -10.08 9.84
C ASN A 83 17.15 -9.68 8.57
N ARG A 84 15.84 -9.56 8.66
CA ARG A 84 14.98 -9.19 7.53
C ARG A 84 15.06 -7.70 7.14
N GLY A 85 15.89 -6.91 7.83
CA GLY A 85 16.05 -5.48 7.56
C GLY A 85 14.83 -4.64 7.93
N ASP A 86 14.96 -3.34 7.72
CA ASP A 86 13.86 -2.38 7.93
C ASP A 86 12.96 -2.32 6.71
N LEU A 87 11.72 -1.87 6.91
CA LEU A 87 10.77 -1.63 5.83
C LEU A 87 10.61 -0.13 5.62
N ILE A 88 10.70 0.32 4.37
CA ILE A 88 10.66 1.74 4.04
C ILE A 88 9.60 2.00 2.97
N PHE A 89 8.57 2.74 3.35
CA PHE A 89 7.59 3.32 2.44
C PHE A 89 8.16 4.62 1.89
N MET A 90 8.77 4.55 0.72
CA MET A 90 9.39 5.70 0.06
C MET A 90 8.31 6.51 -0.65
N GLN A 91 8.30 7.84 -0.44
CA GLN A 91 7.33 8.70 -1.10
C GLN A 91 7.42 8.58 -2.63
N GLY A 92 6.30 8.37 -3.29
CA GLY A 92 6.25 8.08 -4.72
C GLY A 92 6.97 9.08 -5.61
N HIS A 93 6.78 10.37 -5.35
CA HIS A 93 7.42 11.47 -6.09
C HIS A 93 8.93 11.60 -5.87
N SER A 94 9.51 10.85 -4.92
CA SER A 94 10.97 10.83 -4.67
C SER A 94 11.68 9.72 -5.47
N SER A 95 10.99 8.92 -6.25
CA SER A 95 11.56 7.80 -7.04
C SER A 95 12.79 8.18 -7.90
N PRO A 96 12.87 9.37 -8.55
CA PRO A 96 14.06 9.74 -9.31
C PRO A 96 15.36 9.72 -8.50
N GLY A 97 15.30 10.17 -7.25
CA GLY A 97 16.49 10.15 -6.37
C GLY A 97 16.86 8.73 -5.93
N ILE A 98 15.90 7.87 -5.72
CA ILE A 98 16.15 6.47 -5.37
C ILE A 98 16.81 5.72 -6.55
N TYR A 99 16.36 5.98 -7.78
CA TYR A 99 17.01 5.44 -8.99
C TYR A 99 18.42 5.99 -9.18
N ALA A 100 18.60 7.30 -8.99
CA ALA A 100 19.93 7.94 -9.09
C ALA A 100 20.91 7.39 -8.06
N ARG A 101 20.44 7.09 -6.83
CA ARG A 101 21.26 6.40 -5.83
C ARG A 101 21.59 4.97 -6.25
N ALA A 102 20.61 4.21 -6.71
CA ALA A 102 20.82 2.84 -7.19
C ALA A 102 21.79 2.79 -8.40
N PHE A 103 21.80 3.83 -9.22
CA PHE A 103 22.79 4.01 -10.28
C PHE A 103 24.20 4.18 -9.71
N LEU A 104 24.43 5.06 -8.75
CA LEU A 104 25.75 5.19 -8.08
C LEU A 104 26.17 3.89 -7.37
N GLU A 105 25.22 3.13 -6.85
CA GLU A 105 25.45 1.80 -6.26
C GLU A 105 25.81 0.72 -7.30
N GLY A 106 25.76 1.04 -8.59
CA GLY A 106 26.00 0.08 -9.68
C GLY A 106 24.88 -0.94 -9.90
N ARG A 107 23.72 -0.71 -9.37
CA ARG A 107 22.51 -1.56 -9.48
C ARG A 107 21.66 -1.23 -10.70
N LEU A 108 21.76 -0.03 -11.19
CA LEU A 108 21.18 0.47 -12.43
C LEU A 108 22.27 1.01 -13.33
N ASN A 109 22.01 1.06 -14.64
CA ASN A 109 22.92 1.59 -15.64
C ASN A 109 22.27 2.76 -16.40
N GLU A 110 23.08 3.50 -17.20
CA GLU A 110 22.60 4.67 -17.95
C GLU A 110 21.43 4.33 -18.88
N ASN A 111 21.48 3.21 -19.57
CA ASN A 111 20.39 2.78 -20.45
C ASN A 111 19.06 2.60 -19.70
N GLN A 112 19.09 2.12 -18.46
CA GLN A 112 17.87 2.04 -17.63
C GLN A 112 17.37 3.42 -17.21
N LEU A 113 18.27 4.35 -16.89
CA LEU A 113 17.89 5.73 -16.57
C LEU A 113 17.28 6.44 -17.77
N ASP A 114 17.82 6.22 -19.00
CA ASP A 114 17.28 6.76 -20.26
C ASP A 114 15.85 6.25 -20.57
N HIS A 115 15.50 5.10 -19.99
CA HIS A 115 14.16 4.53 -20.10
C HIS A 115 13.28 4.85 -18.87
N PHE A 116 13.56 5.93 -18.15
CA PHE A 116 12.73 6.41 -17.05
C PHE A 116 11.30 6.67 -17.51
N ARG A 117 10.31 6.10 -16.80
CA ARG A 117 8.87 6.16 -17.13
C ARG A 117 8.46 5.50 -18.46
N LYS A 118 9.35 4.73 -19.08
CA LYS A 118 9.04 3.95 -20.29
C LYS A 118 8.77 2.50 -19.88
N GLU A 119 7.61 2.27 -19.29
CA GLU A 119 7.22 1.02 -18.61
C GLU A 119 6.87 -0.10 -19.60
N VAL A 120 6.43 0.26 -20.82
CA VAL A 120 6.01 -0.69 -21.84
C VAL A 120 7.20 -1.51 -22.35
N GLY A 121 7.04 -2.83 -22.36
CA GLY A 121 8.07 -3.74 -22.84
C GLY A 121 9.13 -4.13 -21.80
N ASN A 122 8.91 -3.80 -20.51
CA ASN A 122 9.78 -4.17 -19.38
C ASN A 122 11.25 -3.73 -19.51
N LYS A 123 11.52 -2.64 -20.21
CA LYS A 123 12.88 -2.12 -20.43
C LYS A 123 13.21 -0.90 -19.58
N GLY A 124 12.19 -0.23 -19.06
CA GLY A 124 12.31 1.04 -18.37
C GLY A 124 12.12 0.93 -16.86
N LEU A 125 12.41 2.04 -16.20
CA LEU A 125 12.13 2.23 -14.78
C LEU A 125 10.66 2.62 -14.61
N SER A 126 10.01 2.08 -13.57
CA SER A 126 8.64 2.45 -13.25
C SER A 126 8.53 3.94 -12.90
N SER A 127 7.41 4.55 -13.26
CA SER A 127 7.14 5.98 -13.00
C SER A 127 7.20 6.32 -11.52
N TYR A 128 6.77 5.38 -10.70
CA TYR A 128 6.70 5.45 -9.25
C TYR A 128 7.05 4.10 -8.63
N PRO A 129 7.22 3.98 -7.31
CA PRO A 129 7.38 2.69 -6.65
C PRO A 129 6.25 1.72 -7.02
N HIS A 130 6.59 0.64 -7.73
CA HIS A 130 5.61 -0.31 -8.25
C HIS A 130 6.15 -1.74 -8.22
N PRO A 131 5.75 -2.57 -7.23
CA PRO A 131 6.24 -3.94 -7.07
C PRO A 131 5.94 -4.87 -8.25
N TRP A 132 4.85 -4.62 -9.01
CA TRP A 132 4.54 -5.42 -10.20
C TRP A 132 5.51 -5.15 -11.35
N LEU A 133 5.87 -3.88 -11.58
CA LEU A 133 6.75 -3.48 -12.68
C LEU A 133 8.24 -3.71 -12.37
N MET A 134 8.63 -3.56 -11.09
CA MET A 134 10.00 -3.80 -10.63
C MET A 134 9.98 -4.71 -9.39
N PRO A 135 9.68 -6.02 -9.57
CA PRO A 135 9.35 -6.94 -8.48
C PRO A 135 10.51 -7.21 -7.50
N ASP A 136 11.76 -7.12 -7.95
CA ASP A 136 12.94 -7.34 -7.10
C ASP A 136 13.44 -6.05 -6.43
N PHE A 137 12.85 -4.90 -6.78
CA PHE A 137 13.29 -3.58 -6.33
C PHE A 137 12.30 -2.97 -5.34
N TRP A 138 11.07 -2.66 -5.76
CA TRP A 138 10.08 -1.96 -4.94
C TRP A 138 9.27 -2.89 -4.04
N GLN A 139 9.10 -2.51 -2.76
CA GLN A 139 8.26 -3.26 -1.82
C GLN A 139 6.83 -2.76 -1.74
N PHE A 140 6.63 -1.45 -1.81
CA PHE A 140 5.34 -0.80 -1.56
C PHE A 140 4.98 0.17 -2.69
N PRO A 141 3.75 0.14 -3.22
CA PRO A 141 3.22 1.18 -4.09
C PRO A 141 2.79 2.36 -3.23
N THR A 142 3.39 3.53 -3.44
CA THR A 142 3.22 4.69 -2.55
C THR A 142 2.80 5.95 -3.30
N VAL A 143 2.42 5.85 -4.57
CA VAL A 143 2.05 7.02 -5.36
C VAL A 143 0.63 7.51 -5.07
N SER A 144 -0.30 6.61 -4.77
CA SER A 144 -1.63 7.02 -4.29
C SER A 144 -1.47 7.60 -2.89
N MET A 145 -1.66 8.91 -2.80
CA MET A 145 -1.43 9.68 -1.58
C MET A 145 -2.37 9.22 -0.46
N GLY A 146 -1.87 9.20 0.77
CA GLY A 146 -2.62 8.78 1.95
C GLY A 146 -2.60 7.28 2.25
N LEU A 147 -2.43 6.41 1.26
CA LEU A 147 -2.39 4.96 1.48
C LEU A 147 -1.14 4.51 2.23
N GLY A 148 0.01 5.12 1.91
CA GLY A 148 1.31 4.79 2.52
C GLY A 148 1.29 4.82 4.05
N PRO A 149 0.86 5.91 4.70
CA PRO A 149 0.78 6.02 6.17
C PRO A 149 -0.08 4.93 6.80
N MET A 150 -1.24 4.65 6.23
CA MET A 150 -2.13 3.64 6.76
C MET A 150 -1.55 2.23 6.59
N MET A 151 -1.05 1.90 5.39
CA MET A 151 -0.38 0.62 5.14
C MET A 151 0.83 0.42 6.07
N ALA A 152 1.65 1.46 6.30
CA ALA A 152 2.81 1.40 7.19
C ALA A 152 2.40 1.14 8.65
N THR A 153 1.33 1.76 9.11
CA THR A 153 0.77 1.58 10.45
C THR A 153 0.35 0.13 10.68
N TYR A 154 -0.44 -0.44 9.79
CA TYR A 154 -0.89 -1.83 9.92
C TYR A 154 0.24 -2.84 9.67
N GLN A 155 1.23 -2.49 8.83
CA GLN A 155 2.44 -3.31 8.68
C GLN A 155 3.25 -3.35 9.99
N ALA A 156 3.33 -2.24 10.72
CA ALA A 156 4.00 -2.18 12.04
C ALA A 156 3.27 -3.03 13.08
N ARG A 157 1.94 -2.96 13.09
CA ARG A 157 1.09 -3.80 13.94
C ARG A 157 1.24 -5.28 13.59
N PHE A 158 1.20 -5.62 12.31
CA PHE A 158 1.34 -7.01 11.86
C PHE A 158 2.71 -7.62 12.21
N MET A 159 3.77 -6.82 12.21
CA MET A 159 5.09 -7.24 12.69
C MET A 159 5.01 -7.66 14.16
N ARG A 160 4.37 -6.87 15.03
CA ARG A 160 4.16 -7.22 16.45
C ARG A 160 3.24 -8.43 16.63
N TYR A 161 2.20 -8.55 15.82
CA TYR A 161 1.33 -9.72 15.78
C TYR A 161 2.13 -11.01 15.51
N MET A 162 3.03 -11.00 14.54
CA MET A 162 3.87 -12.16 14.22
C MET A 162 4.85 -12.50 15.35
N GLU A 163 5.45 -11.48 15.98
CA GLU A 163 6.35 -11.64 17.14
C GLU A 163 5.59 -12.23 18.35
N HIS A 164 4.43 -11.69 18.71
CA HIS A 164 3.62 -12.17 19.84
C HIS A 164 3.10 -13.59 19.63
N ARG A 165 2.85 -13.99 18.41
CA ARG A 165 2.45 -15.37 18.06
C ARG A 165 3.63 -16.33 17.92
N GLY A 166 4.84 -15.89 18.13
CA GLY A 166 6.05 -16.72 17.99
C GLY A 166 6.34 -17.19 16.56
N LEU A 167 5.80 -16.49 15.56
CA LEU A 167 6.06 -16.76 14.13
C LEU A 167 7.38 -16.16 13.66
N THR A 168 7.81 -15.08 14.31
CA THR A 168 9.11 -14.43 14.13
C THR A 168 9.73 -14.16 15.49
N GLU A 169 11.06 -14.07 15.52
CA GLU A 169 11.75 -13.60 16.73
C GLU A 169 11.46 -12.11 16.94
N GLN A 170 11.49 -11.68 18.20
CA GLN A 170 11.43 -10.27 18.55
C GLN A 170 12.60 -9.52 17.92
N SER A 171 12.33 -8.37 17.36
CA SER A 171 13.34 -7.60 16.64
C SER A 171 13.23 -6.11 16.92
N ASP A 172 14.32 -5.39 16.67
CA ASP A 172 14.40 -3.93 16.71
C ASP A 172 14.13 -3.30 15.32
N ARG A 173 13.59 -4.10 14.37
CA ARG A 173 13.23 -3.64 13.03
C ARG A 173 12.27 -2.45 13.09
N LYS A 174 12.50 -1.49 12.20
CA LYS A 174 11.67 -0.30 12.09
C LYS A 174 10.93 -0.28 10.76
N ILE A 175 9.78 0.36 10.79
CA ILE A 175 9.03 0.74 9.61
C ILE A 175 9.09 2.24 9.49
N TRP A 176 9.63 2.70 8.37
CA TRP A 176 9.74 4.10 8.03
C TRP A 176 8.74 4.46 6.94
N CYS A 177 8.00 5.54 7.13
CA CYS A 177 7.09 6.03 6.11
C CYS A 177 7.38 7.50 5.80
N PHE A 178 7.75 7.76 4.55
CA PHE A 178 8.02 9.11 4.04
C PHE A 178 6.77 9.69 3.42
N LEU A 179 6.39 10.86 3.88
CA LEU A 179 5.14 11.54 3.56
C LEU A 179 5.41 12.99 3.12
N GLY A 180 4.52 13.52 2.30
CA GLY A 180 4.43 14.97 2.08
C GLY A 180 3.49 15.62 3.09
N ASP A 181 3.73 16.89 3.41
CA ASP A 181 2.82 17.69 4.23
C ASP A 181 1.46 17.91 3.56
N GLY A 182 1.43 18.06 2.23
CA GLY A 182 0.18 18.11 1.47
C GLY A 182 -0.56 16.76 1.40
N GLU A 183 0.14 15.64 1.54
CA GLU A 183 -0.45 14.30 1.63
C GLU A 183 -1.28 14.11 2.91
N MET A 184 -1.04 14.93 3.92
CA MET A 184 -1.81 14.91 5.17
C MET A 184 -3.22 15.47 5.03
N ASP A 185 -3.57 16.03 3.86
CA ASP A 185 -4.95 16.40 3.51
C ASP A 185 -5.82 15.16 3.19
N GLU A 186 -5.20 14.03 2.84
CA GLU A 186 -5.93 12.77 2.61
C GLU A 186 -6.46 12.20 3.92
N PRO A 187 -7.76 11.85 4.01
CA PRO A 187 -8.35 11.28 5.23
C PRO A 187 -7.63 10.03 5.72
N GLU A 188 -7.13 9.19 4.81
CA GLU A 188 -6.40 7.96 5.11
C GLU A 188 -5.10 8.24 5.85
N SER A 189 -4.42 9.37 5.58
CA SER A 189 -3.20 9.78 6.28
C SER A 189 -3.40 9.96 7.78
N LEU A 190 -4.59 10.42 8.18
CA LEU A 190 -4.97 10.66 9.57
C LEU A 190 -5.89 9.57 10.15
N GLY A 191 -6.39 8.67 9.30
CA GLY A 191 -7.45 7.72 9.65
C GLY A 191 -7.10 6.73 10.75
N SER A 192 -5.83 6.47 10.99
CA SER A 192 -5.40 5.47 11.98
C SER A 192 -4.37 6.00 12.99
N ILE A 193 -4.27 7.30 13.21
CA ILE A 193 -3.22 7.88 14.07
C ILE A 193 -3.34 7.49 15.56
N THR A 194 -4.51 7.10 16.05
CA THR A 194 -4.73 6.71 17.45
C THR A 194 -4.34 5.25 17.73
N MET A 195 -4.51 4.35 16.76
CA MET A 195 -4.26 2.92 16.94
C MET A 195 -2.79 2.60 17.27
N PRO A 196 -1.78 3.18 16.60
CA PRO A 196 -0.38 2.89 16.90
C PRO A 196 0.02 3.24 18.34
N VAL A 197 -0.58 4.29 18.90
CA VAL A 197 -0.34 4.69 20.29
C VAL A 197 -0.98 3.69 21.26
N ARG A 198 -2.24 3.34 21.02
CA ARG A 198 -2.98 2.36 21.84
C ARG A 198 -2.24 1.02 21.88
N GLU A 199 -1.65 0.60 20.76
CA GLU A 199 -0.91 -0.65 20.68
C GLU A 199 0.58 -0.53 21.02
N GLY A 200 1.10 0.67 21.24
CA GLY A 200 2.49 0.91 21.62
C GLY A 200 3.49 0.58 20.51
N LEU A 201 3.19 0.95 19.26
CA LEU A 201 3.99 0.63 18.07
C LEU A 201 5.24 1.52 17.97
N ASP A 202 6.23 1.26 18.80
CA ASP A 202 7.53 1.97 18.78
C ASP A 202 8.43 1.58 17.59
N ASN A 203 7.98 0.64 16.79
CA ASN A 203 8.63 0.25 15.54
C ASN A 203 8.16 1.08 14.32
N LEU A 204 7.26 2.05 14.50
CA LEU A 204 6.72 2.91 13.45
C LEU A 204 7.31 4.33 13.52
N ILE A 205 7.87 4.80 12.41
CA ILE A 205 8.45 6.14 12.29
C ILE A 205 7.90 6.81 11.02
N PHE A 206 7.18 7.90 11.18
CA PHE A 206 6.78 8.78 10.08
C PHE A 206 7.79 9.91 9.90
N VAL A 207 8.16 10.21 8.65
CA VAL A 207 9.00 11.34 8.28
C VAL A 207 8.22 12.22 7.30
N VAL A 208 7.68 13.31 7.79
CA VAL A 208 6.92 14.25 6.97
C VAL A 208 7.87 15.30 6.39
N ASN A 209 7.97 15.31 5.06
CA ASN A 209 8.71 16.31 4.31
C ASN A 209 7.86 17.59 4.21
N CYS A 210 7.97 18.45 5.22
CA CYS A 210 7.24 19.71 5.32
C CYS A 210 7.89 20.79 4.45
N ASN A 211 7.71 20.68 3.13
CA ASN A 211 8.18 21.67 2.19
C ASN A 211 7.21 22.85 2.00
N LEU A 212 6.08 22.83 2.69
CA LEU A 212 5.03 23.84 2.80
C LEU A 212 4.21 24.04 1.51
N GLN A 213 4.43 23.26 0.46
CA GLN A 213 3.82 23.45 -0.85
C GLN A 213 3.20 22.16 -1.39
N ARG A 214 2.00 22.27 -1.92
CA ARG A 214 1.36 21.27 -2.78
C ARG A 214 1.50 21.65 -4.26
N LEU A 215 0.62 21.17 -5.12
CA LEU A 215 0.75 21.36 -6.57
C LEU A 215 0.61 22.82 -7.00
N ASP A 216 -0.41 23.52 -6.49
CA ASP A 216 -0.79 24.87 -6.96
C ASP A 216 -0.26 25.98 -6.07
N GLY A 217 0.20 25.68 -4.85
CA GLY A 217 0.63 26.69 -3.90
C GLY A 217 0.94 26.13 -2.52
N PRO A 218 0.90 26.97 -1.47
CA PRO A 218 1.17 26.54 -0.11
C PRO A 218 0.09 25.55 0.41
N VAL A 219 0.49 24.61 1.28
CA VAL A 219 -0.44 23.69 1.95
C VAL A 219 -1.36 24.46 2.87
N ARG A 220 -0.80 25.37 3.69
CA ARG A 220 -1.55 26.20 4.66
C ARG A 220 -1.07 27.65 4.56
N GLY A 221 -1.39 28.35 3.48
CA GLY A 221 -0.87 29.72 3.21
C GLY A 221 -1.00 30.68 4.39
N ASN A 222 -2.19 30.80 5.00
CA ASN A 222 -2.48 31.62 6.16
C ASN A 222 -2.32 30.89 7.50
N GLY A 223 -1.81 29.65 7.48
CA GLY A 223 -1.65 28.80 8.64
C GLY A 223 -0.23 28.29 8.79
N LYS A 224 -0.10 27.21 9.58
CA LYS A 224 1.19 26.55 9.88
C LYS A 224 0.98 25.04 9.95
N ILE A 225 1.26 24.35 8.88
CA ILE A 225 1.04 22.90 8.77
C ILE A 225 1.84 22.11 9.81
N ILE A 226 3.05 22.52 10.14
CA ILE A 226 3.89 21.81 11.14
C ILE A 226 3.24 21.84 12.52
N GLN A 227 2.69 22.97 12.95
CA GLN A 227 2.02 23.09 14.26
C GLN A 227 0.67 22.40 14.26
N GLU A 228 -0.06 22.43 13.12
CA GLU A 228 -1.31 21.66 12.95
C GLU A 228 -1.05 20.15 13.12
N LEU A 229 -0.04 19.63 12.46
CA LEU A 229 0.34 18.21 12.57
C LEU A 229 0.92 17.88 13.95
N GLU A 230 1.70 18.79 14.56
CA GLU A 230 2.16 18.61 15.95
C GLU A 230 0.99 18.46 16.92
N ALA A 231 -0.03 19.30 16.78
CA ALA A 231 -1.22 19.23 17.63
C ALA A 231 -2.01 17.94 17.39
N ALA A 232 -2.24 17.54 16.13
CA ALA A 232 -2.97 16.32 15.80
C ALA A 232 -2.28 15.05 16.31
N PHE A 233 -1.02 14.87 16.00
CA PHE A 233 -0.25 13.69 16.40
C PHE A 233 0.11 13.71 17.88
N GLY A 234 0.45 14.87 18.44
CA GLY A 234 0.69 15.05 19.88
C GLY A 234 -0.56 14.74 20.70
N GLY A 235 -1.73 15.24 20.25
CA GLY A 235 -3.02 14.94 20.87
C GLY A 235 -3.39 13.47 20.80
N ALA A 236 -3.00 12.77 19.73
CA ALA A 236 -3.15 11.30 19.63
C ALA A 236 -2.12 10.52 20.49
N GLY A 237 -1.08 11.19 21.03
CA GLY A 237 -0.09 10.59 21.92
C GLY A 237 1.22 10.14 21.25
N TRP A 238 1.48 10.52 19.99
CA TRP A 238 2.74 10.25 19.32
C TRP A 238 3.92 10.99 19.94
N ASN A 239 5.12 10.42 19.81
CA ASN A 239 6.36 11.15 20.02
C ASN A 239 6.61 12.07 18.82
N VAL A 240 6.43 13.37 18.98
CA VAL A 240 6.59 14.38 17.91
C VAL A 240 7.97 15.01 17.97
N ILE A 241 8.71 14.95 16.87
CA ILE A 241 10.04 15.58 16.72
C ILE A 241 9.94 16.63 15.61
N LYS A 242 10.01 17.89 15.99
CA LYS A 242 10.10 19.01 15.05
C LYS A 242 11.57 19.23 14.64
N LEU A 243 11.80 19.34 13.33
CA LEU A 243 13.09 19.56 12.71
C LEU A 243 12.97 20.78 11.77
N ILE A 244 13.03 22.00 12.33
CA ILE A 244 12.63 23.23 11.64
C ILE A 244 13.86 24.00 11.15
N TRP A 245 14.84 24.24 12.03
CA TRP A 245 15.97 25.11 11.77
C TRP A 245 17.29 24.35 11.67
N GLY A 246 18.07 24.66 10.64
CA GLY A 246 19.42 24.11 10.46
C GLY A 246 20.44 24.75 11.38
N SER A 247 21.66 24.19 11.45
CA SER A 247 22.71 24.57 12.40
C SER A 247 23.17 26.01 12.26
N ARG A 248 22.99 26.67 11.12
CA ARG A 248 23.34 28.11 10.95
C ARG A 248 22.43 29.04 11.75
N TRP A 249 21.25 28.60 12.16
CA TRP A 249 20.35 29.33 13.05
C TRP A 249 20.76 29.24 14.52
N ASP A 250 21.54 28.23 14.91
CA ASP A 250 21.88 28.00 16.32
C ASP A 250 22.58 29.21 17.00
N PRO A 251 23.55 29.88 16.35
CA PRO A 251 24.18 31.06 16.94
C PRO A 251 23.23 32.27 17.07
N LEU A 252 22.25 32.41 16.18
CA LEU A 252 21.24 33.46 16.25
C LEU A 252 20.28 33.21 17.39
N LEU A 253 19.74 31.98 17.48
CA LEU A 253 18.85 31.55 18.55
C LEU A 253 19.53 31.64 19.94
N ALA A 254 20.82 31.31 20.05
CA ALA A 254 21.58 31.44 21.29
C ALA A 254 21.74 32.88 21.77
N ARG A 255 21.67 33.87 20.85
CA ARG A 255 21.75 35.31 21.16
C ARG A 255 20.40 35.95 21.42
N ASP A 256 19.28 35.26 21.15
CA ASP A 256 17.92 35.75 21.31
C ASP A 256 17.51 35.79 22.79
N ARG A 257 18.09 36.70 23.56
CA ARG A 257 17.85 36.80 25.01
C ARG A 257 16.45 37.29 25.37
N GLN A 258 15.83 38.05 24.48
CA GLN A 258 14.49 38.61 24.67
C GLN A 258 13.38 37.76 24.07
N GLY A 259 13.73 36.73 23.31
CA GLY A 259 12.79 35.84 22.61
C GLY A 259 12.12 36.49 21.38
N LEU A 260 12.63 37.64 20.90
CA LEU A 260 12.00 38.33 19.76
C LEU A 260 12.19 37.58 18.44
N LEU A 261 13.32 36.93 18.25
CA LEU A 261 13.54 36.08 17.07
C LEU A 261 12.59 34.87 17.07
N GLN A 262 12.42 34.23 18.23
CA GLN A 262 11.46 33.16 18.38
C GLN A 262 10.02 33.68 18.14
N GLN A 263 9.67 34.83 18.66
CA GLN A 263 8.38 35.45 18.44
C GLN A 263 8.08 35.65 16.94
N ILE A 264 9.03 36.22 16.17
CA ILE A 264 8.87 36.33 14.70
C ILE A 264 8.64 34.97 14.06
N MET A 265 9.42 33.95 14.45
CA MET A 265 9.26 32.58 13.93
C MET A 265 7.89 32.01 14.20
N GLU A 266 7.28 32.35 15.33
CA GLU A 266 5.94 31.92 15.72
C GLU A 266 4.82 32.73 15.04
N GLU A 267 5.06 34.01 14.75
CA GLU A 267 4.07 34.88 14.07
C GLU A 267 3.98 34.60 12.56
N CYS A 268 5.09 34.24 11.92
CA CYS A 268 5.12 34.01 10.48
C CYS A 268 4.28 32.82 10.06
N VAL A 269 3.43 33.00 9.05
CA VAL A 269 2.65 31.92 8.42
C VAL A 269 3.41 31.26 7.30
N ASP A 270 2.96 30.09 6.84
CA ASP A 270 3.67 29.28 5.83
C ASP A 270 3.85 30.02 4.51
N GLY A 271 2.89 30.85 4.09
CA GLY A 271 3.01 31.68 2.90
C GLY A 271 4.15 32.71 2.98
N GLU A 272 4.39 33.30 4.17
CA GLU A 272 5.55 34.18 4.38
C GLU A 272 6.86 33.41 4.31
N TYR A 273 6.94 32.21 4.91
CA TYR A 273 8.13 31.35 4.84
C TYR A 273 8.49 30.94 3.41
N GLN A 274 7.49 30.73 2.55
CA GLN A 274 7.72 30.49 1.13
C GLN A 274 8.33 31.74 0.46
N ASN A 275 7.76 32.92 0.69
CA ASN A 275 8.27 34.18 0.17
C ASN A 275 9.73 34.48 0.61
N PHE A 276 10.04 34.23 1.86
CA PHE A 276 11.42 34.43 2.37
C PHE A 276 12.43 33.53 1.66
N LYS A 277 12.05 32.43 1.08
CA LYS A 277 12.98 31.60 0.33
C LYS A 277 13.02 31.95 -1.16
N SER A 278 11.90 32.34 -1.73
CA SER A 278 11.80 32.63 -3.17
C SER A 278 12.36 34.00 -3.55
N LYS A 279 12.43 34.96 -2.63
CA LYS A 279 12.79 36.37 -2.93
C LYS A 279 14.23 36.80 -2.61
N GLY A 280 14.93 36.09 -1.75
CA GLY A 280 16.34 36.39 -1.47
C GLY A 280 16.64 36.92 -0.06
N GLY A 281 17.90 37.12 0.24
CA GLY A 281 18.38 37.49 1.57
C GLY A 281 18.09 38.94 1.98
N ASP A 282 18.11 39.87 1.03
CA ASP A 282 17.71 41.26 1.20
C ASP A 282 16.25 41.36 1.66
N TYR A 283 15.36 40.63 1.02
CA TYR A 283 13.96 40.54 1.41
C TYR A 283 13.78 39.95 2.82
N VAL A 284 14.54 38.91 3.16
CA VAL A 284 14.52 38.28 4.49
C VAL A 284 15.05 39.26 5.55
N ARG A 285 16.11 40.01 5.25
CA ARG A 285 16.64 41.04 6.13
C ARG A 285 15.56 42.06 6.49
N GLU A 286 14.84 42.55 5.49
CA GLU A 286 13.88 43.66 5.67
C GLU A 286 12.54 43.14 6.27
N HIS A 287 12.00 42.03 5.76
CA HIS A 287 10.65 41.61 6.09
C HIS A 287 10.55 40.54 7.19
N PHE A 288 11.65 39.83 7.50
CA PHE A 288 11.73 38.90 8.61
C PHE A 288 12.50 39.53 9.79
N PHE A 289 13.80 39.76 9.64
CA PHE A 289 14.60 40.32 10.73
C PHE A 289 14.26 41.78 11.01
N GLY A 290 13.75 42.54 10.05
CA GLY A 290 13.36 43.93 10.17
C GLY A 290 12.07 44.18 10.94
N LYS A 291 11.35 43.10 11.37
CA LYS A 291 10.13 43.26 12.20
C LYS A 291 10.43 43.90 13.56
N TYR A 292 11.62 43.70 14.11
CA TYR A 292 12.12 44.35 15.31
C TYR A 292 13.55 44.88 15.09
N PRO A 293 13.92 46.09 15.64
CA PRO A 293 15.26 46.64 15.55
C PRO A 293 16.34 45.68 16.06
N GLU A 294 16.05 44.98 17.16
CA GLU A 294 16.97 44.04 17.81
C GLU A 294 17.29 42.85 16.92
N THR A 295 16.30 42.30 16.23
CA THR A 295 16.52 41.20 15.33
C THR A 295 17.21 41.61 14.04
N LYS A 296 16.97 42.84 13.56
CA LYS A 296 17.72 43.43 12.44
C LYS A 296 19.19 43.61 12.78
N GLU A 297 19.50 44.05 14.00
CA GLU A 297 20.89 44.21 14.49
C GLU A 297 21.58 42.83 14.63
N MET A 298 20.88 41.75 14.98
CA MET A 298 21.48 40.41 15.05
C MET A 298 22.13 39.94 13.76
N VAL A 299 21.71 40.49 12.60
CA VAL A 299 22.18 40.11 11.26
C VAL A 299 22.89 41.26 10.55
N ALA A 300 23.22 42.35 11.25
CA ALA A 300 23.86 43.56 10.67
C ALA A 300 25.17 43.23 9.94
N ASN A 301 25.97 42.31 10.48
CA ASN A 301 27.26 41.90 9.92
C ASN A 301 27.17 40.68 8.97
N MET A 302 25.97 40.19 8.63
CA MET A 302 25.76 39.09 7.67
C MET A 302 25.49 39.67 6.28
N SER A 303 26.08 39.11 5.25
CA SER A 303 25.67 39.39 3.87
C SER A 303 24.28 38.89 3.58
N ASP A 304 23.61 39.38 2.54
CA ASP A 304 22.31 38.86 2.12
C ASP A 304 22.42 37.42 1.68
N GLU A 305 23.53 37.02 1.08
CA GLU A 305 23.83 35.63 0.75
C GLU A 305 23.91 34.75 2.01
N ASP A 306 24.53 35.20 3.11
CA ASP A 306 24.60 34.47 4.37
C ASP A 306 23.21 34.30 5.01
N ILE A 307 22.38 35.35 4.94
CA ILE A 307 20.98 35.30 5.41
C ILE A 307 20.18 34.31 4.57
N TRP A 308 20.32 34.35 3.24
CA TRP A 308 19.62 33.40 2.35
C TRP A 308 20.05 31.95 2.58
N ARG A 309 21.32 31.73 3.00
CA ARG A 309 21.88 30.41 3.36
C ARG A 309 21.46 29.91 4.74
N LEU A 310 20.64 30.60 5.51
CA LEU A 310 20.03 30.12 6.73
C LEU A 310 18.99 29.03 6.39
N ASN A 311 19.44 27.79 6.36
CA ASN A 311 18.66 26.66 5.86
C ASN A 311 17.65 26.13 6.88
N ARG A 312 16.67 25.36 6.36
CA ARG A 312 15.72 24.59 7.14
C ARG A 312 16.38 23.32 7.70
N GLY A 313 15.83 22.78 8.81
CA GLY A 313 16.40 21.64 9.52
C GLY A 313 16.47 20.36 8.69
N GLY A 314 15.49 20.11 7.81
CA GLY A 314 15.47 18.96 6.92
C GLY A 314 16.58 18.92 5.85
N HIS A 315 17.33 20.05 5.66
CA HIS A 315 18.52 20.12 4.80
C HIS A 315 19.83 20.05 5.58
N ASP A 316 19.77 19.81 6.89
CA ASP A 316 20.94 19.69 7.75
C ASP A 316 21.12 18.26 8.25
N ALA A 317 22.09 17.53 7.68
CA ALA A 317 22.31 16.12 7.99
C ALA A 317 22.61 15.86 9.48
N ARG A 318 23.23 16.78 10.22
CA ARG A 318 23.46 16.63 11.67
C ARG A 318 22.15 16.66 12.44
N LYS A 319 21.28 17.59 12.08
CA LYS A 319 19.95 17.73 12.69
C LYS A 319 19.07 16.55 12.36
N VAL A 320 19.09 16.10 11.09
CA VAL A 320 18.36 14.89 10.62
C VAL A 320 18.85 13.64 11.36
N TYR A 321 20.18 13.47 11.45
CA TYR A 321 20.75 12.31 12.16
C TYR A 321 20.28 12.27 13.61
N SER A 322 20.35 13.41 14.33
CA SER A 322 19.90 13.49 15.72
C SER A 322 18.42 13.17 15.88
N ALA A 323 17.57 13.65 14.94
CA ALA A 323 16.13 13.32 14.93
C ALA A 323 15.90 11.83 14.72
N TYR A 324 16.57 11.20 13.75
CA TYR A 324 16.46 9.77 13.46
C TYR A 324 16.97 8.91 14.63
N GLN A 325 18.10 9.30 15.21
CA GLN A 325 18.67 8.61 16.37
C GLN A 325 17.70 8.64 17.57
N LYS A 326 17.07 9.79 17.81
CA LYS A 326 16.04 9.90 18.87
C LYS A 326 14.81 9.03 18.55
N ALA A 327 14.38 9.00 17.30
CA ALA A 327 13.24 8.21 16.84
C ALA A 327 13.47 6.69 16.99
N VAL A 328 14.62 6.17 16.55
CA VAL A 328 14.90 4.72 16.64
C VAL A 328 15.09 4.23 18.08
N ASN A 329 15.50 5.11 18.97
CA ASN A 329 15.70 4.81 20.40
C ASN A 329 14.44 5.02 21.24
N HIS A 330 13.41 5.69 20.69
CA HIS A 330 12.16 5.89 21.41
C HIS A 330 11.43 4.55 21.59
N ARG A 331 10.77 4.39 22.75
CA ARG A 331 10.03 3.17 23.12
C ARG A 331 8.58 3.49 23.47
N GLU A 332 7.73 2.48 23.39
CA GLU A 332 6.32 2.49 23.81
C GLU A 332 5.36 3.26 22.92
N ARG A 333 5.86 4.13 22.05
CA ARG A 333 4.98 4.95 21.19
C ARG A 333 5.59 5.13 19.80
N PRO A 334 4.76 5.28 18.75
CA PRO A 334 5.23 5.65 17.42
C PRO A 334 5.84 7.06 17.41
N THR A 335 6.72 7.31 16.47
CA THR A 335 7.37 8.62 16.31
C THR A 335 6.99 9.25 14.97
N ILE A 336 6.69 10.56 14.99
CA ILE A 336 6.60 11.40 13.80
C ILE A 336 7.68 12.48 13.82
N ILE A 337 8.38 12.64 12.70
CA ILE A 337 9.38 13.68 12.47
C ILE A 337 8.80 14.69 11.47
N LEU A 338 8.56 15.91 11.92
CA LEU A 338 8.09 17.02 11.09
C LEU A 338 9.30 17.80 10.59
N ALA A 339 9.78 17.44 9.40
CA ALA A 339 11.02 17.95 8.84
C ALA A 339 10.75 19.12 7.89
N LYS A 340 11.02 20.36 8.33
CA LYS A 340 10.89 21.54 7.48
C LYS A 340 11.96 21.55 6.40
N THR A 341 11.54 21.67 5.15
CA THR A 341 12.38 21.71 3.95
C THR A 341 11.98 22.86 3.03
N VAL A 342 12.54 22.88 1.84
CA VAL A 342 12.16 23.81 0.76
C VAL A 342 11.89 23.01 -0.49
N LYS A 343 10.72 23.16 -1.09
CA LYS A 343 10.38 22.51 -2.35
C LYS A 343 11.32 22.98 -3.46
N GLY A 344 11.87 22.03 -4.23
CA GLY A 344 12.83 22.34 -5.28
C GLY A 344 14.20 22.80 -4.77
N PHE A 345 14.57 22.49 -3.51
CA PHE A 345 15.85 22.90 -2.93
C PHE A 345 17.04 22.55 -3.83
N GLY A 346 17.81 23.56 -4.18
CA GLY A 346 19.00 23.43 -5.02
C GLY A 346 18.75 23.54 -6.52
N LEU A 347 17.51 23.61 -6.99
CA LEU A 347 17.18 23.75 -8.42
C LEU A 347 17.30 25.20 -8.94
N GLY A 348 17.82 26.13 -8.12
CA GLY A 348 18.00 27.51 -8.47
C GLY A 348 16.76 28.38 -8.34
N SER A 349 16.91 29.66 -8.70
CA SER A 349 15.88 30.69 -8.57
C SER A 349 14.59 30.40 -9.34
N VAL A 350 14.66 29.59 -10.38
CA VAL A 350 13.50 29.21 -11.23
C VAL A 350 12.55 28.23 -10.57
N ALA A 351 12.99 27.51 -9.54
CA ALA A 351 12.20 26.46 -8.93
C ALA A 351 12.18 26.51 -7.39
N GLU A 352 13.24 26.98 -6.74
CA GLU A 352 13.37 26.91 -5.27
C GLU A 352 12.35 27.80 -4.56
N GLY A 353 11.35 27.18 -3.91
CA GLY A 353 10.27 27.89 -3.23
C GLY A 353 9.20 28.50 -4.14
N GLN A 354 9.28 28.30 -5.46
CA GLN A 354 8.31 28.83 -6.41
C GLN A 354 7.02 27.98 -6.46
N ASN A 355 5.87 28.59 -6.71
CA ASN A 355 4.61 27.85 -6.91
C ASN A 355 4.68 26.91 -8.12
N THR A 356 5.47 27.25 -9.14
CA THR A 356 5.71 26.45 -10.33
C THR A 356 6.70 25.30 -10.12
N ALA A 357 7.32 25.19 -8.94
CA ALA A 357 8.36 24.20 -8.64
C ALA A 357 7.94 22.75 -8.91
N HIS A 358 6.66 22.42 -8.68
CA HIS A 358 6.16 21.06 -8.90
C HIS A 358 6.16 20.66 -10.38
N GLN A 359 5.87 21.60 -11.27
CA GLN A 359 5.78 21.36 -12.71
C GLN A 359 7.12 21.56 -13.43
N GLN A 360 8.18 21.90 -12.72
CA GLN A 360 9.49 22.16 -13.31
C GLN A 360 10.09 20.84 -13.86
N LYS A 361 10.07 20.71 -15.18
CA LYS A 361 10.55 19.53 -15.92
C LYS A 361 11.69 19.87 -16.89
N LYS A 362 11.86 21.16 -17.20
CA LYS A 362 12.85 21.67 -18.13
C LYS A 362 13.66 22.74 -17.40
N LEU A 363 14.97 22.60 -17.44
CA LEU A 363 15.91 23.60 -16.97
C LEU A 363 16.64 24.16 -18.18
N ASP A 364 16.74 25.48 -18.28
CA ASP A 364 17.58 26.11 -19.27
C ASP A 364 19.07 25.96 -18.92
N LEU A 365 19.93 26.38 -19.83
CA LEU A 365 21.38 26.22 -19.65
C LEU A 365 21.91 27.00 -18.43
N ASN A 366 21.32 28.15 -18.09
CA ASN A 366 21.71 28.95 -16.95
C ASN A 366 21.33 28.24 -15.63
N ALA A 367 20.11 27.73 -15.54
CA ALA A 367 19.68 26.96 -14.37
C ALA A 367 20.51 25.69 -14.18
N LEU A 368 20.87 25.00 -15.26
CA LEU A 368 21.77 23.82 -15.22
C LEU A 368 23.15 24.21 -14.74
N LYS A 369 23.67 25.38 -15.16
CA LYS A 369 24.97 25.91 -14.73
C LYS A 369 24.94 26.28 -13.25
N GLU A 370 23.91 27.00 -12.82
CA GLU A 370 23.70 27.35 -11.40
C GLU A 370 23.64 26.08 -10.52
N PHE A 371 22.91 25.07 -10.93
CA PHE A 371 22.82 23.81 -10.22
C PHE A 371 24.17 23.08 -10.12
N ARG A 372 24.87 22.92 -11.27
CA ARG A 372 26.20 22.32 -11.32
C ARG A 372 27.20 23.02 -10.39
N ASP A 373 27.26 24.34 -10.47
CA ASP A 373 28.22 25.15 -9.72
C ASP A 373 27.91 25.12 -8.21
N ARG A 374 26.64 25.20 -7.84
CA ARG A 374 26.20 25.10 -6.44
C ARG A 374 26.58 23.77 -5.77
N PHE A 375 26.52 22.69 -6.50
CA PHE A 375 26.85 21.37 -5.99
C PHE A 375 28.26 20.88 -6.40
N ASN A 376 29.06 21.70 -7.05
CA ASN A 376 30.39 21.35 -7.53
C ASN A 376 30.45 20.06 -8.35
N ILE A 377 29.51 19.89 -9.28
CA ILE A 377 29.48 18.71 -10.15
C ILE A 377 30.58 18.83 -11.22
N PRO A 378 31.47 17.86 -11.39
CA PRO A 378 32.63 17.98 -12.28
C PRO A 378 32.25 17.74 -13.75
N ILE A 379 31.37 18.57 -14.29
CA ILE A 379 30.93 18.57 -15.69
C ILE A 379 31.33 19.90 -16.32
N THR A 380 32.00 19.83 -17.46
CA THR A 380 32.47 21.05 -18.18
C THR A 380 31.29 21.75 -18.87
N ASP A 381 31.41 23.08 -19.09
CA ASP A 381 30.42 23.88 -19.81
C ASP A 381 30.05 23.29 -21.19
N LYS A 382 31.06 22.73 -21.90
CA LYS A 382 30.85 22.11 -23.21
C LYS A 382 29.88 20.91 -23.16
N LYS A 383 29.91 20.11 -22.08
CA LYS A 383 29.08 18.93 -21.88
C LYS A 383 27.75 19.24 -21.22
N LEU A 384 27.63 20.43 -20.59
CA LEU A 384 26.47 20.77 -19.76
C LEU A 384 25.15 20.76 -20.54
N LYS A 385 25.16 21.16 -21.81
CA LYS A 385 23.99 21.18 -22.69
C LYS A 385 23.37 19.80 -22.92
N ASP A 386 24.19 18.74 -22.81
CA ASP A 386 23.77 17.35 -23.03
C ASP A 386 23.20 16.74 -21.73
N VAL A 387 23.39 17.42 -20.59
CA VAL A 387 22.94 16.99 -19.24
C VAL A 387 23.36 15.53 -18.95
N PRO A 388 24.66 15.16 -19.09
CA PRO A 388 25.09 13.79 -18.95
C PRO A 388 24.92 13.27 -17.52
N TYR A 389 24.72 11.97 -17.34
CA TYR A 389 24.85 11.35 -16.04
C TYR A 389 26.28 11.45 -15.54
N PHE A 390 26.42 11.49 -14.23
CA PHE A 390 27.73 11.54 -13.60
C PHE A 390 27.95 10.31 -12.71
N MET A 391 28.96 9.52 -13.04
CA MET A 391 29.45 8.42 -12.23
C MET A 391 30.90 8.72 -11.80
N PRO A 392 31.19 8.77 -10.50
CA PRO A 392 32.56 8.90 -10.01
C PRO A 392 33.46 7.74 -10.49
N LYS A 393 34.78 7.95 -10.47
CA LYS A 393 35.72 6.87 -10.79
C LYS A 393 35.52 5.70 -9.81
N LYS A 394 35.67 4.47 -10.30
CA LYS A 394 35.42 3.24 -9.52
C LYS A 394 36.15 3.18 -8.17
N ASN A 395 37.34 3.77 -8.09
CA ASN A 395 38.18 3.82 -6.87
C ASN A 395 38.13 5.20 -6.22
N SER A 396 37.04 5.95 -6.36
CA SER A 396 36.86 7.22 -5.68
C SER A 396 36.46 7.00 -4.22
N GLN A 397 36.86 7.92 -3.35
CA GLN A 397 36.49 7.88 -1.94
C GLN A 397 34.98 7.89 -1.72
N GLU A 398 34.24 8.56 -2.59
CA GLU A 398 32.79 8.62 -2.54
C GLU A 398 32.14 7.24 -2.77
N LEU A 399 32.57 6.51 -3.79
CA LEU A 399 32.01 5.18 -4.06
C LEU A 399 32.45 4.16 -3.02
N GLU A 400 33.72 4.17 -2.62
CA GLU A 400 34.22 3.30 -1.54
C GLU A 400 33.42 3.52 -0.26
N TYR A 401 33.22 4.76 0.16
CA TYR A 401 32.43 5.10 1.33
C TYR A 401 30.96 4.66 1.20
N LEU A 402 30.31 4.94 0.06
CA LEU A 402 28.93 4.57 -0.21
C LEU A 402 28.74 3.05 -0.07
N HIS A 403 29.62 2.27 -0.67
CA HIS A 403 29.57 0.80 -0.62
C HIS A 403 29.85 0.26 0.80
N GLU A 404 30.83 0.83 1.50
CA GLU A 404 31.14 0.47 2.89
C GLU A 404 29.95 0.70 3.82
N ARG A 405 29.33 1.88 3.74
CA ARG A 405 28.12 2.19 4.53
C ARG A 405 26.99 1.21 4.26
N ARG A 406 26.72 0.91 2.99
CA ARG A 406 25.68 -0.06 2.66
C ARG A 406 26.03 -1.48 3.11
N LYS A 407 27.28 -1.89 3.00
CA LYS A 407 27.77 -3.19 3.49
C LYS A 407 27.60 -3.31 5.01
N SER A 408 27.94 -2.26 5.76
CA SER A 408 27.80 -2.24 7.22
C SER A 408 26.33 -2.34 7.69
N LEU A 409 25.38 -1.91 6.83
CA LEU A 409 23.94 -1.98 7.07
C LEU A 409 23.26 -3.20 6.39
N GLY A 410 24.04 -4.20 5.98
CA GLY A 410 23.55 -5.47 5.45
C GLY A 410 23.37 -5.51 3.92
N GLY A 411 23.62 -4.43 3.20
CA GLY A 411 23.53 -4.37 1.75
C GLY A 411 22.64 -3.26 1.20
N TYR A 412 22.25 -3.39 -0.05
CA TYR A 412 21.53 -2.34 -0.77
C TYR A 412 20.02 -2.46 -0.59
N ILE A 413 19.36 -1.32 -0.62
CA ILE A 413 17.90 -1.14 -0.61
C ILE A 413 17.51 0.00 -1.60
N PRO A 414 16.30 -0.01 -2.14
CA PRO A 414 15.22 -1.01 -1.98
C PRO A 414 15.64 -2.40 -2.49
N LYS A 415 15.15 -3.43 -1.85
CA LYS A 415 15.32 -4.82 -2.28
C LYS A 415 14.10 -5.61 -1.84
N ARG A 416 13.44 -6.29 -2.79
CA ARG A 416 12.24 -7.08 -2.53
C ARG A 416 12.53 -8.57 -2.70
N ILE A 417 11.93 -9.37 -1.84
CA ILE A 417 11.92 -10.83 -1.95
C ILE A 417 10.61 -11.22 -2.61
N THR A 418 10.67 -11.97 -3.71
CA THR A 418 9.49 -12.34 -4.50
C THR A 418 8.89 -13.69 -4.12
N LYS A 419 9.65 -14.53 -3.42
CA LYS A 419 9.22 -15.87 -3.00
C LYS A 419 9.68 -16.15 -1.57
N ALA A 420 8.89 -16.92 -0.83
CA ALA A 420 9.25 -17.47 0.46
C ALA A 420 9.24 -19.00 0.41
N LYS A 421 9.59 -19.67 1.52
CA LYS A 421 9.49 -21.12 1.62
C LYS A 421 8.05 -21.55 1.36
N SER A 422 7.85 -22.48 0.44
CA SER A 422 6.53 -23.05 0.13
C SER A 422 5.97 -23.78 1.35
N ILE A 423 4.67 -23.63 1.57
CA ILE A 423 3.91 -24.38 2.58
C ILE A 423 3.08 -25.42 1.87
N LYS A 424 3.05 -26.61 2.39
CA LYS A 424 2.22 -27.68 1.84
C LYS A 424 0.73 -27.38 2.11
N THR A 425 -0.08 -27.49 1.08
CA THR A 425 -1.54 -27.34 1.22
C THR A 425 -2.14 -28.40 2.12
N PRO A 426 -3.27 -28.10 2.82
CA PRO A 426 -3.99 -29.06 3.62
C PRO A 426 -4.41 -30.30 2.83
N ALA A 427 -4.54 -31.42 3.53
CA ALA A 427 -5.06 -32.65 2.95
C ALA A 427 -6.58 -32.53 2.65
N ASN A 428 -7.10 -33.47 1.86
CA ASN A 428 -8.51 -33.42 1.42
C ASN A 428 -9.51 -33.54 2.56
N ASP A 429 -9.16 -34.22 3.64
CA ASP A 429 -9.98 -34.42 4.83
C ASP A 429 -10.45 -33.13 5.49
N VAL A 430 -9.65 -32.06 5.40
CA VAL A 430 -10.03 -30.72 5.89
C VAL A 430 -11.27 -30.19 5.18
N PHE A 431 -11.45 -30.52 3.90
CA PHE A 431 -12.56 -30.07 3.04
C PHE A 431 -13.69 -31.07 2.94
N GLN A 432 -13.50 -32.29 3.44
CA GLN A 432 -14.44 -33.42 3.27
C GLN A 432 -15.86 -33.07 3.75
N PRO A 433 -16.07 -32.41 4.91
CA PRO A 433 -17.42 -32.07 5.36
C PRO A 433 -18.21 -31.19 4.38
N GLN A 434 -17.55 -30.34 3.60
CA GLN A 434 -18.19 -29.52 2.57
C GLN A 434 -18.43 -30.32 1.27
N LEU A 435 -17.55 -31.28 0.97
CA LEU A 435 -17.69 -32.15 -0.21
C LEU A 435 -18.79 -33.21 -0.07
N ASP A 436 -19.02 -33.69 1.15
CA ASP A 436 -20.07 -34.67 1.44
C ASP A 436 -21.48 -34.06 1.48
N GLY A 437 -21.58 -32.72 1.56
CA GLY A 437 -22.83 -31.99 1.70
C GLY A 437 -23.36 -31.95 3.14
N THR A 438 -24.59 -31.48 3.32
CA THR A 438 -25.18 -31.27 4.65
C THR A 438 -26.28 -32.26 5.01
N GLY A 439 -26.61 -33.20 4.12
CA GLY A 439 -27.78 -34.05 4.28
C GLY A 439 -29.07 -33.23 4.38
N GLU A 440 -29.88 -33.47 5.40
CA GLU A 440 -31.12 -32.72 5.66
C GLU A 440 -30.88 -31.37 6.41
N ARG A 441 -29.66 -31.13 6.88
CA ARG A 441 -29.36 -29.94 7.66
C ARG A 441 -29.17 -28.75 6.74
N GLU A 442 -29.91 -27.69 6.98
CA GLU A 442 -29.75 -26.42 6.31
C GLU A 442 -28.56 -25.62 6.90
N ALA A 443 -27.83 -24.95 6.04
CA ALA A 443 -26.74 -24.03 6.39
C ALA A 443 -26.58 -22.97 5.29
N SER A 444 -26.07 -21.80 5.64
CA SER A 444 -25.69 -20.79 4.66
C SER A 444 -24.28 -21.06 4.13
N THR A 445 -23.94 -20.49 2.97
CA THR A 445 -22.56 -20.54 2.46
C THR A 445 -21.60 -19.80 3.38
N THR A 446 -22.02 -18.73 4.07
CA THR A 446 -21.26 -18.07 5.14
C THR A 446 -20.92 -19.06 6.25
N MET A 447 -21.89 -19.81 6.75
CA MET A 447 -21.66 -20.81 7.80
C MET A 447 -20.81 -21.99 7.31
N ALA A 448 -20.97 -22.42 6.06
CA ALA A 448 -20.13 -23.45 5.44
C ALA A 448 -18.66 -22.98 5.38
N PHE A 449 -18.44 -21.71 5.02
CA PHE A 449 -17.14 -21.08 5.03
C PHE A 449 -16.52 -21.05 6.44
N ILE A 450 -17.25 -20.57 7.45
CA ILE A 450 -16.73 -20.47 8.82
C ILE A 450 -16.34 -21.83 9.39
N ARG A 451 -17.11 -22.88 9.11
CA ARG A 451 -16.75 -24.26 9.50
C ARG A 451 -15.46 -24.72 8.82
N MET A 452 -15.28 -24.42 7.54
CA MET A 452 -14.06 -24.74 6.81
C MET A 452 -12.87 -23.93 7.35
N LEU A 453 -13.02 -22.61 7.59
CA LEU A 453 -12.01 -21.77 8.19
C LEU A 453 -11.58 -22.30 9.57
N THR A 454 -12.55 -22.72 10.39
CA THR A 454 -12.29 -23.35 11.69
C THR A 454 -11.46 -24.64 11.54
N SER A 455 -11.76 -25.46 10.52
CA SER A 455 -10.98 -26.67 10.23
C SER A 455 -9.56 -26.33 9.75
N LEU A 456 -9.42 -25.31 8.90
CA LEU A 456 -8.12 -24.82 8.43
C LEU A 456 -7.24 -24.30 9.57
N THR A 457 -7.80 -23.60 10.56
CA THR A 457 -7.01 -23.11 11.72
C THR A 457 -6.52 -24.25 12.63
N ARG A 458 -7.12 -25.42 12.56
CA ARG A 458 -6.70 -26.62 13.30
C ARG A 458 -5.68 -27.48 12.55
N ASP A 459 -5.48 -27.24 11.27
CA ASP A 459 -4.53 -28.00 10.45
C ASP A 459 -3.10 -27.80 10.98
N LYS A 460 -2.36 -28.91 11.16
CA LYS A 460 -1.04 -28.91 11.77
C LYS A 460 0.03 -28.19 10.92
N GLN A 461 -0.17 -28.08 9.61
CA GLN A 461 0.80 -27.49 8.70
C GLN A 461 0.51 -26.01 8.43
N ILE A 462 -0.74 -25.70 8.08
CA ILE A 462 -1.12 -24.37 7.65
C ILE A 462 -1.82 -23.55 8.75
N GLY A 463 -2.37 -24.20 9.77
CA GLY A 463 -3.25 -23.55 10.75
C GLY A 463 -2.66 -22.32 11.42
N LYS A 464 -1.38 -22.35 11.79
CA LYS A 464 -0.69 -21.19 12.38
C LYS A 464 -0.47 -20.02 11.41
N HIS A 465 -0.57 -20.27 10.10
CA HIS A 465 -0.40 -19.28 9.05
C HIS A 465 -1.72 -18.64 8.60
N ILE A 466 -2.87 -19.23 9.00
CA ILE A 466 -4.18 -18.65 8.73
C ILE A 466 -4.38 -17.39 9.56
N VAL A 467 -4.86 -16.32 8.95
CA VAL A 467 -5.16 -15.05 9.61
C VAL A 467 -6.61 -14.65 9.31
N PRO A 468 -7.56 -15.00 10.18
CA PRO A 468 -8.92 -14.47 10.08
C PRO A 468 -8.92 -12.98 10.43
N ILE A 469 -9.57 -12.16 9.59
CA ILE A 469 -9.64 -10.71 9.74
C ILE A 469 -11.09 -10.28 9.59
N VAL A 470 -11.59 -9.49 10.53
CA VAL A 470 -12.94 -8.92 10.48
C VAL A 470 -12.92 -7.47 10.95
N PRO A 471 -13.83 -6.61 10.49
CA PRO A 471 -14.00 -5.28 11.08
C PRO A 471 -14.58 -5.39 12.51
N ASP A 472 -15.87 -5.71 12.65
CA ASP A 472 -16.57 -5.81 13.95
C ASP A 472 -17.72 -6.85 13.92
N GLU A 473 -17.87 -7.59 12.85
CA GLU A 473 -19.06 -8.42 12.61
C GLU A 473 -18.81 -9.93 12.83
N ALA A 474 -17.83 -10.31 13.65
CA ALA A 474 -17.48 -11.71 13.85
C ALA A 474 -18.67 -12.58 14.30
N ARG A 475 -19.51 -12.08 15.21
CA ARG A 475 -20.72 -12.79 15.66
C ARG A 475 -21.77 -12.88 14.56
N THR A 476 -21.95 -11.84 13.76
CA THR A 476 -22.86 -11.82 12.61
C THR A 476 -22.50 -12.90 11.59
N PHE A 477 -21.22 -13.17 11.40
CA PHE A 477 -20.73 -14.21 10.50
C PHE A 477 -20.66 -15.60 11.15
N GLY A 478 -21.00 -15.74 12.46
CA GLY A 478 -20.95 -17.01 13.18
C GLY A 478 -19.54 -17.43 13.60
N MET A 479 -18.63 -16.48 13.80
CA MET A 479 -17.23 -16.73 14.21
C MET A 479 -17.02 -16.82 15.72
N GLU A 480 -18.05 -16.58 16.55
CA GLU A 480 -17.92 -16.52 18.01
C GLU A 480 -17.31 -17.79 18.62
N GLY A 481 -17.52 -18.95 18.00
CA GLY A 481 -16.89 -20.22 18.40
C GLY A 481 -15.37 -20.20 18.26
N MET A 482 -14.82 -19.36 17.41
CA MET A 482 -13.38 -19.21 17.22
C MET A 482 -12.72 -18.35 18.32
N PHE A 483 -13.45 -17.47 19.00
CA PHE A 483 -12.89 -16.62 20.06
C PHE A 483 -12.21 -17.41 21.16
N ARG A 484 -12.87 -18.49 21.64
CA ARG A 484 -12.29 -19.38 22.63
C ARG A 484 -11.15 -20.22 22.09
N GLN A 485 -11.24 -20.64 20.83
CA GLN A 485 -10.31 -21.59 20.22
C GLN A 485 -8.97 -20.96 19.87
N ILE A 486 -8.98 -19.82 19.21
CA ILE A 486 -7.78 -19.17 18.66
C ILE A 486 -7.58 -17.72 19.16
N GLY A 487 -8.57 -17.13 19.84
CA GLY A 487 -8.51 -15.81 20.45
C GLY A 487 -8.48 -14.65 19.45
N ILE A 488 -8.86 -13.48 19.94
CA ILE A 488 -8.71 -12.21 19.27
C ILE A 488 -7.36 -11.62 19.67
N TYR A 489 -6.60 -11.11 18.72
CA TYR A 489 -5.32 -10.49 18.99
C TYR A 489 -5.47 -9.16 19.74
N SER A 490 -4.77 -9.02 20.82
CA SER A 490 -4.60 -7.77 21.56
C SER A 490 -3.16 -7.65 22.03
N SER A 491 -2.48 -6.57 21.64
CA SER A 491 -1.06 -6.33 22.00
C SER A 491 -0.82 -6.25 23.51
N LYS A 492 -1.86 -5.91 24.28
CA LYS A 492 -1.84 -5.82 25.77
C LYS A 492 -2.39 -7.07 26.45
N GLY A 493 -2.98 -8.00 25.70
CA GLY A 493 -3.79 -9.08 26.25
C GLY A 493 -5.13 -8.58 26.80
N GLN A 494 -5.83 -9.40 27.57
CA GLN A 494 -7.14 -9.05 28.14
C GLN A 494 -6.96 -8.59 29.60
N LEU A 495 -7.12 -7.29 29.83
CA LEU A 495 -6.93 -6.64 31.14
C LEU A 495 -8.22 -6.55 31.98
N TYR A 496 -9.28 -7.18 31.54
CA TYR A 496 -10.62 -7.17 32.16
C TYR A 496 -11.26 -8.55 32.07
N THR A 497 -12.27 -8.81 32.89
CA THR A 497 -13.13 -9.99 32.76
C THR A 497 -14.23 -9.65 31.76
N PRO A 498 -14.39 -10.41 30.65
CA PRO A 498 -15.43 -10.13 29.69
C PRO A 498 -16.81 -10.32 30.30
N GLN A 499 -17.78 -9.53 29.86
CA GLN A 499 -19.14 -9.55 30.41
C GLN A 499 -19.82 -10.93 30.21
N ASP A 500 -19.46 -11.62 29.13
CA ASP A 500 -19.98 -12.94 28.75
C ASP A 500 -19.07 -14.10 29.19
N ALA A 501 -18.22 -13.90 30.22
CA ALA A 501 -17.23 -14.90 30.69
C ALA A 501 -17.87 -16.25 31.09
N ASP A 502 -19.14 -16.24 31.52
CA ASP A 502 -19.91 -17.43 31.89
C ASP A 502 -20.49 -18.20 30.70
N GLN A 503 -20.40 -17.65 29.50
CA GLN A 503 -20.90 -18.27 28.29
C GLN A 503 -19.87 -19.23 27.68
N LEU A 504 -20.34 -20.22 26.94
CA LEU A 504 -19.46 -21.18 26.25
C LEU A 504 -18.57 -20.53 25.19
N MET A 505 -19.09 -19.51 24.50
CA MET A 505 -18.44 -18.78 23.39
C MET A 505 -18.24 -17.31 23.78
N PHE A 506 -17.46 -17.09 24.84
CA PHE A 506 -17.20 -15.75 25.35
C PHE A 506 -16.13 -15.00 24.54
N TYR A 507 -16.17 -13.67 24.61
CA TYR A 507 -15.19 -12.77 24.02
C TYR A 507 -13.81 -12.93 24.68
N LYS A 508 -12.80 -13.33 23.89
CA LYS A 508 -11.47 -13.66 24.43
C LYS A 508 -10.38 -12.97 23.63
N GLU A 509 -9.66 -12.06 24.29
CA GLU A 509 -8.46 -11.43 23.76
C GLU A 509 -7.19 -12.06 24.33
N SER A 510 -6.13 -12.14 23.53
CA SER A 510 -4.79 -12.52 24.01
C SER A 510 -3.71 -11.95 23.10
N LYS A 511 -2.45 -11.91 23.62
CA LYS A 511 -1.30 -11.52 22.81
C LYS A 511 -1.02 -12.53 21.69
N GLU A 512 -1.31 -13.79 21.91
CA GLU A 512 -1.17 -14.87 20.94
C GLU A 512 -2.43 -15.06 20.10
N GLY A 513 -3.46 -14.23 20.28
CA GLY A 513 -4.70 -14.28 19.54
C GLY A 513 -4.46 -14.28 18.05
N GLN A 514 -5.24 -15.09 17.31
CA GLN A 514 -5.03 -15.29 15.88
C GLN A 514 -5.97 -14.43 15.02
N ILE A 515 -7.16 -14.09 15.53
CA ILE A 515 -8.13 -13.25 14.84
C ILE A 515 -7.68 -11.79 14.94
N LEU A 516 -7.64 -11.08 13.83
CA LEU A 516 -7.50 -9.63 13.79
C LEU A 516 -8.90 -9.01 13.68
N GLU A 517 -9.39 -8.47 14.79
CA GLU A 517 -10.65 -7.72 14.85
C GLU A 517 -10.31 -6.23 14.93
N GLU A 518 -10.68 -5.50 13.85
CA GLU A 518 -10.11 -4.17 13.60
C GLU A 518 -11.02 -3.01 14.05
N GLY A 519 -12.24 -3.33 14.52
CA GLY A 519 -13.29 -2.35 14.73
C GLY A 519 -13.99 -1.97 13.42
N ILE A 520 -14.96 -1.07 13.47
CA ILE A 520 -15.71 -0.59 12.29
C ILE A 520 -14.76 0.24 11.40
N ASN A 521 -13.85 -0.44 10.73
CA ASN A 521 -12.75 0.14 9.97
C ASN A 521 -12.31 -0.81 8.84
N GLU A 522 -13.03 -0.81 7.74
CA GLU A 522 -12.74 -1.69 6.59
C GLU A 522 -11.38 -1.38 5.95
N ALA A 523 -10.97 -0.11 5.93
CA ALA A 523 -9.66 0.27 5.41
C ALA A 523 -8.53 -0.31 6.27
N GLY A 524 -8.65 -0.27 7.60
CA GLY A 524 -7.70 -0.89 8.53
C GLY A 524 -7.69 -2.41 8.42
N ALA A 525 -8.87 -3.04 8.36
CA ALA A 525 -9.00 -4.48 8.17
C ALA A 525 -8.33 -4.93 6.86
N TYR A 526 -8.53 -4.19 5.78
CA TYR A 526 -7.85 -4.47 4.53
C TYR A 526 -6.32 -4.26 4.61
N CYS A 527 -5.85 -3.22 5.30
CA CYS A 527 -4.41 -3.01 5.52
C CYS A 527 -3.78 -4.13 6.35
N SER A 528 -4.50 -4.73 7.29
CA SER A 528 -4.09 -5.96 8.00
C SER A 528 -4.03 -7.15 7.05
N TRP A 529 -5.02 -7.31 6.17
CA TRP A 529 -5.01 -8.33 5.11
C TRP A 529 -3.82 -8.14 4.17
N LEU A 530 -3.55 -6.91 3.75
CA LEU A 530 -2.44 -6.55 2.88
C LEU A 530 -1.09 -6.87 3.52
N SER A 531 -0.93 -6.57 4.81
CA SER A 531 0.28 -6.88 5.58
C SER A 531 0.52 -8.38 5.70
N ALA A 532 -0.53 -9.15 5.96
CA ALA A 532 -0.46 -10.60 5.99
C ALA A 532 -0.22 -11.20 4.61
N GLY A 533 -0.94 -10.75 3.57
CA GLY A 533 -0.83 -11.24 2.20
C GLY A 533 0.51 -10.95 1.52
N SER A 534 1.24 -9.91 1.99
CA SER A 534 2.59 -9.56 1.53
C SER A 534 3.71 -10.07 2.45
N SER A 535 3.39 -10.79 3.52
CA SER A 535 4.36 -11.23 4.52
C SER A 535 5.45 -12.16 3.96
N TYR A 536 5.16 -12.91 2.89
CA TYR A 536 6.15 -13.69 2.16
C TYR A 536 7.34 -12.83 1.69
N SER A 537 7.06 -11.59 1.28
CA SER A 537 8.04 -10.60 0.84
C SER A 537 8.67 -9.83 2.00
N ASN A 538 7.84 -9.33 2.93
CA ASN A 538 8.26 -8.42 3.99
C ASN A 538 8.91 -9.15 5.19
N HIS A 539 8.53 -10.40 5.41
CA HIS A 539 8.96 -11.21 6.57
C HIS A 539 9.57 -12.56 6.17
N GLY A 540 9.47 -12.96 4.89
CA GLY A 540 9.95 -14.26 4.38
C GLY A 540 9.12 -15.45 4.88
N ILE A 541 7.93 -15.20 5.39
CA ILE A 541 6.99 -16.20 5.89
C ILE A 541 5.66 -16.00 5.16
N GLN A 542 5.14 -17.07 4.55
CA GLN A 542 3.82 -17.02 3.93
C GLN A 542 2.74 -17.02 5.01
N MET A 543 1.82 -16.06 4.94
CA MET A 543 0.59 -16.05 5.74
C MET A 543 -0.60 -16.11 4.79
N VAL A 544 -1.73 -16.55 5.29
CA VAL A 544 -2.95 -16.77 4.50
C VAL A 544 -4.09 -15.98 5.14
N PRO A 545 -4.25 -14.71 4.80
CA PRO A 545 -5.33 -13.91 5.33
C PRO A 545 -6.67 -14.25 4.67
N PHE A 546 -7.70 -14.31 5.51
CA PHE A 546 -9.11 -14.35 5.15
C PHE A 546 -9.78 -13.12 5.74
N TYR A 547 -10.05 -12.11 4.91
CA TYR A 547 -10.75 -10.91 5.33
C TYR A 547 -12.24 -11.06 5.01
N ILE A 548 -13.08 -11.05 6.05
CA ILE A 548 -14.52 -11.26 5.99
C ILE A 548 -15.20 -9.92 6.27
N PHE A 549 -16.10 -9.51 5.40
CA PHE A 549 -16.76 -8.21 5.45
C PHE A 549 -18.10 -8.23 4.71
N TYR A 550 -18.96 -7.27 5.00
CA TYR A 550 -20.15 -7.03 4.18
C TYR A 550 -19.75 -6.65 2.77
N SER A 551 -20.16 -7.41 1.76
CA SER A 551 -19.73 -7.23 0.38
C SER A 551 -19.98 -5.82 -0.16
N MET A 552 -21.07 -5.16 0.29
CA MET A 552 -21.41 -3.80 -0.06
C MET A 552 -20.35 -2.78 0.38
N PHE A 553 -19.66 -3.01 1.51
CA PHE A 553 -18.65 -2.10 2.06
C PHE A 553 -17.21 -2.46 1.68
N GLY A 554 -17.02 -3.37 0.71
CA GLY A 554 -15.72 -3.74 0.17
C GLY A 554 -15.24 -2.78 -0.92
N PHE A 555 -15.36 -3.21 -2.16
CA PHE A 555 -14.75 -2.54 -3.33
C PHE A 555 -15.09 -1.05 -3.46
N GLN A 556 -16.30 -0.65 -3.16
CA GLN A 556 -16.68 0.77 -3.25
C GLN A 556 -16.07 1.64 -2.14
N ARG A 557 -15.74 1.07 -0.98
CA ARG A 557 -15.23 1.82 0.17
C ARG A 557 -13.71 1.83 0.24
N ILE A 558 -13.07 0.76 -0.22
CA ILE A 558 -11.61 0.55 -0.10
C ILE A 558 -10.96 0.25 -1.45
N GLY A 559 -11.55 0.72 -2.55
CA GLY A 559 -11.14 0.38 -3.92
C GLY A 559 -9.67 0.66 -4.21
N ASP A 560 -9.16 1.81 -3.77
CA ASP A 560 -7.77 2.20 -3.99
C ASP A 560 -6.78 1.29 -3.22
N PHE A 561 -7.12 0.89 -2.00
CA PHE A 561 -6.35 -0.12 -1.27
C PHE A 561 -6.36 -1.48 -1.95
N LEU A 562 -7.48 -1.88 -2.56
CA LEU A 562 -7.56 -3.13 -3.32
C LEU A 562 -6.64 -3.12 -4.55
N TRP A 563 -6.55 -1.98 -5.24
CA TRP A 563 -5.58 -1.78 -6.31
C TRP A 563 -4.16 -1.87 -5.79
N ALA A 564 -3.84 -1.19 -4.68
CA ALA A 564 -2.53 -1.27 -4.03
C ALA A 564 -2.17 -2.72 -3.66
N GLY A 565 -3.14 -3.53 -3.23
CA GLY A 565 -2.97 -4.96 -2.97
C GLY A 565 -2.60 -5.76 -4.21
N GLY A 566 -3.23 -5.45 -5.35
CA GLY A 566 -2.88 -6.01 -6.65
C GLY A 566 -1.44 -5.66 -7.04
N ASP A 567 -1.08 -4.39 -6.95
CA ASP A 567 0.25 -3.87 -7.28
C ASP A 567 1.34 -4.44 -6.37
N MET A 568 1.04 -4.67 -5.09
CA MET A 568 1.94 -5.33 -4.12
C MET A 568 2.10 -6.82 -4.34
N GLN A 569 1.29 -7.43 -5.21
CA GLN A 569 1.23 -8.88 -5.39
C GLN A 569 0.88 -9.61 -4.08
N ALA A 570 -0.04 -9.02 -3.30
CA ALA A 570 -0.55 -9.61 -2.08
C ALA A 570 -1.38 -10.87 -2.39
N ARG A 571 -1.35 -11.86 -1.48
CA ARG A 571 -1.98 -13.16 -1.63
C ARG A 571 -2.91 -13.43 -0.47
N GLY A 572 -4.14 -13.86 -0.75
CA GLY A 572 -5.12 -14.16 0.29
C GLY A 572 -6.54 -14.17 -0.25
N PHE A 573 -7.48 -14.29 0.66
CA PHE A 573 -8.89 -14.37 0.35
C PHE A 573 -9.65 -13.18 0.93
N LEU A 574 -10.49 -12.58 0.11
CA LEU A 574 -11.50 -11.59 0.47
C LEU A 574 -12.86 -12.30 0.41
N ILE A 575 -13.59 -12.30 1.51
CA ILE A 575 -14.88 -12.96 1.63
C ILE A 575 -15.96 -11.90 1.83
N GLY A 576 -16.70 -11.63 0.75
CA GLY A 576 -17.89 -10.79 0.82
C GLY A 576 -19.05 -11.59 1.42
N ALA A 577 -19.15 -11.58 2.73
CA ALA A 577 -20.23 -12.24 3.43
C ALA A 577 -21.48 -11.35 3.49
N THR A 578 -22.68 -11.94 3.54
CA THR A 578 -23.94 -11.24 3.29
C THR A 578 -23.95 -10.52 1.93
N ALA A 579 -23.57 -11.25 0.89
CA ALA A 579 -23.60 -10.73 -0.48
C ALA A 579 -25.01 -10.90 -1.12
N GLY A 580 -25.20 -10.22 -2.27
CA GLY A 580 -26.44 -10.26 -3.03
C GLY A 580 -27.50 -9.25 -2.55
N ARG A 581 -28.73 -9.42 -2.99
CA ARG A 581 -29.85 -8.50 -2.74
C ARG A 581 -31.07 -9.16 -2.16
N THR A 582 -31.53 -10.28 -2.75
CA THR A 582 -32.79 -10.94 -2.39
C THR A 582 -32.80 -11.49 -0.98
N THR A 583 -31.68 -11.95 -0.46
CA THR A 583 -31.53 -12.46 0.91
C THR A 583 -31.31 -11.40 1.96
N LEU A 584 -31.20 -10.11 1.55
CA LEU A 584 -30.93 -8.96 2.41
C LEU A 584 -32.09 -7.97 2.50
N ALA A 585 -33.32 -8.42 2.20
CA ALA A 585 -34.50 -7.55 2.22
C ALA A 585 -34.73 -6.91 3.60
N GLY A 586 -34.50 -7.63 4.68
CA GLY A 586 -34.62 -7.14 6.04
C GLY A 586 -33.56 -6.12 6.47
N GLU A 587 -32.39 -6.16 5.86
CA GLU A 587 -31.27 -5.23 6.14
C GLU A 587 -31.32 -3.95 5.29
N GLY A 588 -32.15 -3.94 4.25
CA GLY A 588 -32.42 -2.77 3.42
C GLY A 588 -31.38 -2.51 2.34
N LEU A 589 -31.65 -1.47 1.50
CA LEU A 589 -30.89 -1.14 0.29
C LEU A 589 -29.40 -0.88 0.54
N GLN A 590 -29.05 -0.31 1.67
CA GLN A 590 -27.66 0.04 1.98
C GLN A 590 -26.74 -1.18 2.15
N HIS A 591 -27.28 -2.38 2.34
CA HIS A 591 -26.53 -3.63 2.44
C HIS A 591 -26.63 -4.49 1.18
N GLN A 592 -27.53 -4.15 0.27
CA GLN A 592 -27.79 -4.94 -0.94
C GLN A 592 -26.72 -4.68 -2.00
N ASP A 593 -25.84 -5.66 -2.21
CA ASP A 593 -24.75 -5.62 -3.17
C ASP A 593 -25.18 -6.21 -4.53
N GLY A 594 -25.19 -5.37 -5.55
CA GLY A 594 -25.44 -5.81 -6.93
C GLY A 594 -24.22 -5.68 -7.86
N HIS A 595 -23.06 -5.21 -7.39
CA HIS A 595 -21.98 -4.72 -8.25
C HIS A 595 -20.55 -5.13 -7.85
N SER A 596 -20.32 -5.69 -6.67
CA SER A 596 -18.95 -5.99 -6.18
C SER A 596 -18.18 -6.93 -7.10
N LEU A 597 -18.85 -7.91 -7.71
CA LEU A 597 -18.23 -8.82 -8.68
C LEU A 597 -17.74 -8.10 -9.94
N LEU A 598 -18.44 -7.05 -10.40
CA LEU A 598 -17.96 -6.22 -11.52
C LEU A 598 -16.77 -5.36 -11.09
N SER A 599 -16.82 -4.78 -9.90
CA SER A 599 -15.71 -3.99 -9.36
C SER A 599 -14.44 -4.83 -9.22
N ALA A 600 -14.57 -6.11 -8.82
CA ALA A 600 -13.45 -7.04 -8.74
C ALA A 600 -12.76 -7.27 -10.10
N THR A 601 -13.51 -7.20 -11.21
CA THR A 601 -12.93 -7.38 -12.56
C THR A 601 -11.99 -6.26 -12.97
N THR A 602 -12.03 -5.12 -12.31
CA THR A 602 -11.14 -3.99 -12.61
C THR A 602 -9.71 -4.23 -12.16
N ILE A 603 -9.48 -5.15 -11.22
CA ILE A 603 -8.16 -5.48 -10.70
C ILE A 603 -7.63 -6.73 -11.40
N PRO A 604 -6.56 -6.63 -12.19
CA PRO A 604 -6.15 -7.70 -13.13
C PRO A 604 -5.84 -9.05 -12.48
N ASN A 605 -5.32 -9.06 -11.26
CA ASN A 605 -4.93 -10.28 -10.53
C ASN A 605 -5.93 -10.68 -9.43
N CYS A 606 -7.12 -10.09 -9.41
CA CYS A 606 -8.23 -10.52 -8.57
C CYS A 606 -9.03 -11.62 -9.29
N VAL A 607 -9.18 -12.78 -8.65
CA VAL A 607 -9.96 -13.92 -9.16
C VAL A 607 -11.26 -13.98 -8.35
N SER A 608 -12.41 -13.80 -9.00
CA SER A 608 -13.69 -13.66 -8.28
C SER A 608 -14.67 -14.80 -8.56
N TYR A 609 -15.37 -15.25 -7.51
CA TYR A 609 -16.34 -16.34 -7.55
C TYR A 609 -17.61 -16.02 -6.76
N ASP A 610 -18.74 -16.57 -7.22
CA ASP A 610 -20.06 -16.53 -6.59
C ASP A 610 -20.64 -17.97 -6.43
N PRO A 611 -20.11 -18.75 -5.46
CA PRO A 611 -20.52 -20.13 -5.28
C PRO A 611 -21.92 -20.25 -4.67
N THR A 612 -22.67 -21.28 -5.08
CA THR A 612 -23.97 -21.65 -4.52
C THR A 612 -23.83 -22.68 -3.41
N TYR A 613 -23.02 -23.70 -3.64
CA TYR A 613 -22.94 -24.86 -2.74
C TYR A 613 -21.61 -24.93 -1.98
N ALA A 614 -21.67 -25.57 -0.80
CA ALA A 614 -20.50 -25.70 0.08
C ALA A 614 -19.32 -26.41 -0.62
N TYR A 615 -19.59 -27.40 -1.47
CA TYR A 615 -18.54 -28.10 -2.21
C TYR A 615 -17.85 -27.19 -3.25
N GLU A 616 -18.59 -26.26 -3.90
CA GLU A 616 -18.00 -25.29 -4.82
C GLU A 616 -17.01 -24.38 -4.07
N LEU A 617 -17.44 -23.86 -2.92
CA LEU A 617 -16.62 -23.05 -2.04
C LEU A 617 -15.35 -23.80 -1.60
N ALA A 618 -15.47 -25.08 -1.22
CA ALA A 618 -14.34 -25.91 -0.82
C ALA A 618 -13.34 -26.13 -1.96
N VAL A 619 -13.82 -26.41 -3.18
CA VAL A 619 -12.98 -26.59 -4.36
C VAL A 619 -12.23 -25.30 -4.70
N ILE A 620 -12.91 -24.14 -4.67
CA ILE A 620 -12.33 -22.83 -4.96
C ILE A 620 -11.24 -22.47 -3.94
N ILE A 621 -11.52 -22.58 -2.64
CA ILE A 621 -10.55 -22.26 -1.59
C ILE A 621 -9.34 -23.19 -1.61
N LYS A 622 -9.56 -24.49 -1.82
CA LYS A 622 -8.49 -25.48 -1.94
C LYS A 622 -7.55 -25.17 -3.11
N ASP A 623 -8.10 -24.82 -4.28
CA ASP A 623 -7.32 -24.40 -5.45
C ASP A 623 -6.57 -23.09 -5.18
N GLY A 624 -7.23 -22.10 -4.56
CA GLY A 624 -6.63 -20.83 -4.19
C GLY A 624 -5.45 -21.00 -3.24
N LEU A 625 -5.56 -21.87 -2.24
CA LEU A 625 -4.45 -22.22 -1.35
C LEU A 625 -3.29 -22.84 -2.13
N LYS A 626 -3.58 -23.76 -3.06
CA LYS A 626 -2.53 -24.35 -3.92
C LYS A 626 -1.83 -23.28 -4.75
N ARG A 627 -2.57 -22.47 -5.49
CA ARG A 627 -2.02 -21.46 -6.41
C ARG A 627 -1.22 -20.40 -5.67
N MET A 628 -1.73 -19.84 -4.58
CA MET A 628 -1.09 -18.75 -3.86
C MET A 628 0.06 -19.21 -2.95
N ILE A 629 -0.05 -20.36 -2.30
CA ILE A 629 0.88 -20.77 -1.23
C ILE A 629 1.91 -21.80 -1.72
N SER A 630 1.50 -22.81 -2.49
CA SER A 630 2.41 -23.81 -3.05
C SER A 630 3.07 -23.33 -4.33
N ASP A 631 2.27 -22.88 -5.30
CA ASP A 631 2.72 -22.44 -6.62
C ASP A 631 3.21 -20.99 -6.59
N GLN A 632 2.83 -20.23 -5.58
CA GLN A 632 3.19 -18.82 -5.32
C GLN A 632 2.84 -17.88 -6.48
N GLU A 633 1.65 -18.07 -7.07
CA GLU A 633 1.10 -17.15 -8.06
C GLU A 633 0.74 -15.81 -7.42
N ASN A 634 0.93 -14.73 -8.16
CA ASN A 634 0.63 -13.36 -7.71
C ASN A 634 -0.84 -13.00 -7.99
N ILE A 635 -1.74 -13.67 -7.30
CA ILE A 635 -3.19 -13.50 -7.37
C ILE A 635 -3.79 -13.45 -5.97
N PHE A 636 -5.00 -12.92 -5.88
CA PHE A 636 -5.83 -13.03 -4.69
C PHE A 636 -7.29 -13.31 -5.09
N TYR A 637 -8.05 -13.84 -4.16
CA TYR A 637 -9.41 -14.27 -4.41
C TYR A 637 -10.42 -13.31 -3.78
N TYR A 638 -11.50 -13.05 -4.51
CA TYR A 638 -12.74 -12.49 -3.96
C TYR A 638 -13.87 -13.50 -4.12
N ILE A 639 -14.47 -13.91 -3.00
CA ILE A 639 -15.52 -14.93 -2.97
C ILE A 639 -16.71 -14.38 -2.21
N THR A 640 -17.90 -14.44 -2.82
CA THR A 640 -19.13 -14.02 -2.17
C THR A 640 -19.76 -15.19 -1.38
N CYS A 641 -20.31 -14.90 -0.21
CA CYS A 641 -21.06 -15.81 0.63
C CYS A 641 -22.37 -15.18 1.05
N MET A 642 -23.41 -15.97 1.28
CA MET A 642 -24.76 -15.51 1.58
C MET A 642 -25.28 -16.13 2.87
N ASN A 643 -26.27 -15.48 3.50
CA ASN A 643 -26.81 -15.89 4.81
C ASN A 643 -28.05 -16.77 4.73
N GLU A 644 -28.63 -16.95 3.54
CA GLU A 644 -29.77 -17.84 3.38
C GLU A 644 -29.40 -19.30 3.69
N ASN A 645 -30.17 -19.95 4.53
CA ASN A 645 -29.98 -21.36 4.90
C ASN A 645 -30.69 -22.30 3.92
N TYR A 646 -29.98 -23.32 3.46
CA TYR A 646 -30.49 -24.40 2.62
C TYR A 646 -29.60 -25.64 2.70
N THR A 647 -30.12 -26.76 2.19
CA THR A 647 -29.36 -27.99 2.13
C THR A 647 -28.33 -27.97 1.01
N HIS A 648 -27.13 -28.44 1.29
CA HIS A 648 -26.06 -28.57 0.31
C HIS A 648 -25.90 -30.04 -0.10
N PRO A 649 -26.03 -30.36 -1.40
CA PRO A 649 -25.83 -31.72 -1.88
C PRO A 649 -24.34 -32.11 -1.84
N PRO A 650 -24.00 -33.39 -1.90
CA PRO A 650 -22.64 -33.85 -2.10
C PRO A 650 -22.10 -33.40 -3.48
N ILE A 651 -20.78 -33.30 -3.60
CA ILE A 651 -20.15 -32.88 -4.84
C ILE A 651 -20.49 -33.84 -6.02
N PRO A 652 -20.97 -33.32 -7.15
CA PRO A 652 -21.15 -34.13 -8.35
C PRO A 652 -19.80 -34.65 -8.89
N LYS A 653 -19.83 -35.81 -9.55
CA LYS A 653 -18.61 -36.39 -10.13
C LYS A 653 -18.04 -35.51 -11.25
N ASN A 654 -16.73 -35.32 -11.26
CA ASN A 654 -15.95 -34.63 -12.31
C ASN A 654 -16.33 -33.16 -12.54
N CYS A 655 -16.92 -32.46 -11.56
CA CYS A 655 -17.30 -31.04 -11.72
C CYS A 655 -16.20 -30.07 -11.26
N GLU A 656 -15.13 -30.49 -10.55
CA GLU A 656 -14.13 -29.61 -9.96
C GLU A 656 -13.48 -28.68 -10.98
N LYS A 657 -13.13 -29.21 -12.16
CA LYS A 657 -12.56 -28.41 -13.24
C LYS A 657 -13.53 -27.33 -13.73
N GLY A 658 -14.82 -27.68 -13.82
CA GLY A 658 -15.86 -26.72 -14.23
C GLY A 658 -16.09 -25.64 -13.18
N ILE A 659 -16.11 -26.00 -11.91
CA ILE A 659 -16.20 -25.06 -10.79
C ILE A 659 -15.07 -24.01 -10.90
N LEU A 660 -13.82 -24.45 -11.10
CA LEU A 660 -12.65 -23.58 -11.20
C LEU A 660 -12.61 -22.76 -12.49
N LYS A 661 -13.20 -23.27 -13.59
CA LYS A 661 -13.30 -22.55 -14.85
C LYS A 661 -14.48 -21.58 -14.92
N GLY A 662 -15.36 -21.60 -13.93
CA GLY A 662 -16.47 -20.67 -13.78
C GLY A 662 -17.84 -21.20 -14.15
N MET A 663 -17.96 -22.40 -14.76
CA MET A 663 -19.27 -23.00 -15.09
C MET A 663 -19.17 -24.51 -15.28
N TYR A 664 -20.21 -25.23 -14.85
CA TYR A 664 -20.38 -26.68 -15.11
C TYR A 664 -21.86 -27.04 -15.22
N LEU A 665 -22.14 -28.13 -15.92
CA LEU A 665 -23.48 -28.67 -16.03
C LEU A 665 -23.88 -29.37 -14.71
N LEU A 666 -24.86 -28.82 -14.00
CA LEU A 666 -25.36 -29.32 -12.75
C LEU A 666 -26.42 -30.41 -12.96
N LYS A 667 -27.36 -30.15 -13.84
CA LYS A 667 -28.46 -31.09 -14.17
C LYS A 667 -28.61 -31.18 -15.68
N LYS A 668 -28.53 -32.41 -16.21
CA LYS A 668 -28.81 -32.72 -17.61
C LYS A 668 -30.28 -33.09 -17.77
N SER A 669 -30.96 -32.48 -18.73
CA SER A 669 -32.32 -32.84 -19.12
C SER A 669 -32.39 -34.23 -19.74
N VAL A 670 -33.58 -34.82 -19.74
CA VAL A 670 -33.86 -36.01 -20.53
C VAL A 670 -33.94 -35.58 -22.01
N LYS A 671 -33.11 -36.20 -22.86
CA LYS A 671 -33.07 -35.88 -24.30
C LYS A 671 -34.39 -36.20 -24.95
N GLN A 672 -35.02 -35.21 -25.60
CA GLN A 672 -36.16 -35.37 -26.48
C GLN A 672 -35.72 -35.20 -27.93
N GLU A 673 -36.20 -36.02 -28.83
CA GLU A 673 -35.89 -35.87 -30.26
C GLU A 673 -36.61 -34.62 -30.84
N ASN A 674 -35.88 -33.82 -31.60
CA ASN A 674 -36.38 -32.64 -32.29
C ASN A 674 -36.94 -31.50 -31.43
N VAL A 675 -36.51 -31.37 -30.17
CA VAL A 675 -36.89 -30.28 -29.27
C VAL A 675 -35.66 -29.51 -28.84
N SER A 676 -35.73 -28.20 -29.00
CA SER A 676 -34.70 -27.25 -28.47
C SER A 676 -34.75 -27.24 -26.94
N ILE A 677 -33.59 -27.46 -26.29
CA ILE A 677 -33.49 -27.60 -24.82
C ILE A 677 -33.00 -26.28 -24.25
N PRO A 678 -33.81 -25.52 -23.49
CA PRO A 678 -33.38 -24.32 -22.83
C PRO A 678 -32.18 -24.57 -21.89
N GLN A 679 -31.20 -23.69 -21.92
CA GLN A 679 -29.98 -23.69 -21.12
C GLN A 679 -30.14 -22.68 -20.01
N LEU A 680 -30.44 -23.11 -18.80
CA LEU A 680 -30.68 -22.24 -17.65
C LEU A 680 -29.40 -22.13 -16.82
N MET A 681 -28.91 -20.92 -16.63
CA MET A 681 -27.69 -20.58 -15.91
C MET A 681 -28.03 -19.85 -14.61
N GLY A 682 -27.42 -20.23 -13.49
CA GLY A 682 -27.60 -19.57 -12.20
C GLY A 682 -26.30 -19.45 -11.42
N SER A 683 -26.21 -18.43 -10.56
CA SER A 683 -25.09 -18.25 -9.63
C SER A 683 -25.59 -17.90 -8.23
N GLY A 684 -24.76 -18.15 -7.22
CA GLY A 684 -25.09 -17.86 -5.83
C GLY A 684 -26.44 -18.48 -5.42
N THR A 685 -27.19 -17.86 -4.52
CA THR A 685 -28.51 -18.37 -4.07
C THR A 685 -29.56 -18.45 -5.19
N ILE A 686 -29.39 -17.68 -6.25
CA ILE A 686 -30.34 -17.65 -7.38
C ILE A 686 -30.28 -18.94 -8.21
N LEU A 687 -29.19 -19.70 -8.19
CA LEU A 687 -29.15 -21.02 -8.82
C LEU A 687 -30.27 -21.91 -8.31
N ARG A 688 -30.64 -21.87 -7.03
CA ARG A 688 -31.74 -22.64 -6.43
C ARG A 688 -33.09 -22.25 -7.03
N GLU A 689 -33.30 -20.98 -7.32
CA GLU A 689 -34.50 -20.49 -8.00
C GLU A 689 -34.54 -20.97 -9.47
N VAL A 690 -33.36 -21.04 -10.12
CA VAL A 690 -33.21 -21.60 -11.46
C VAL A 690 -33.57 -23.12 -11.47
N GLU A 691 -33.13 -23.87 -10.45
CA GLU A 691 -33.47 -25.28 -10.30
C GLU A 691 -34.98 -25.48 -10.09
N LYS A 692 -35.60 -24.64 -9.23
CA LYS A 692 -37.07 -24.63 -9.04
C LYS A 692 -37.80 -24.28 -10.32
N ALA A 693 -37.34 -23.28 -11.07
CA ALA A 693 -37.91 -22.89 -12.35
C ALA A 693 -37.83 -24.04 -13.38
N ALA A 694 -36.70 -24.73 -13.47
CA ALA A 694 -36.53 -25.90 -14.33
C ALA A 694 -37.53 -27.00 -13.96
N HIS A 695 -37.73 -27.26 -12.65
CA HIS A 695 -38.71 -28.23 -12.18
C HIS A 695 -40.16 -27.85 -12.53
N LEU A 696 -40.54 -26.59 -12.37
CA LEU A 696 -41.88 -26.09 -12.74
C LEU A 696 -42.11 -26.17 -14.24
N LEU A 697 -41.13 -25.81 -15.07
CA LEU A 697 -41.20 -25.92 -16.52
C LEU A 697 -41.42 -27.37 -16.96
N GLU A 698 -40.73 -28.32 -16.34
CA GLU A 698 -40.90 -29.76 -16.59
C GLU A 698 -42.29 -30.25 -16.15
N LYS A 699 -42.69 -29.92 -14.93
CA LYS A 699 -43.93 -30.39 -14.32
C LYS A 699 -45.16 -29.85 -15.05
N ASP A 700 -45.23 -28.53 -15.22
CA ASP A 700 -46.45 -27.85 -15.64
C ASP A 700 -46.52 -27.68 -17.17
N PHE A 701 -45.38 -27.52 -17.85
CA PHE A 701 -45.32 -27.23 -19.28
C PHE A 701 -44.64 -28.30 -20.12
N LYS A 702 -44.06 -29.34 -19.53
CA LYS A 702 -43.30 -30.41 -20.19
C LYS A 702 -42.08 -29.88 -20.96
N ILE A 703 -41.51 -28.75 -20.51
CA ILE A 703 -40.31 -28.18 -21.05
C ILE A 703 -39.13 -28.65 -20.21
N TYR A 704 -38.24 -29.42 -20.82
CA TYR A 704 -37.04 -29.97 -20.17
C TYR A 704 -35.87 -29.04 -20.37
N CYS A 705 -35.17 -28.68 -19.31
CA CYS A 705 -34.08 -27.73 -19.34
C CYS A 705 -32.76 -28.33 -18.84
N ASP A 706 -31.65 -27.95 -19.43
CA ASP A 706 -30.34 -28.17 -18.83
C ASP A 706 -30.07 -27.03 -17.80
N VAL A 707 -29.55 -27.39 -16.63
CA VAL A 707 -29.22 -26.41 -15.57
C VAL A 707 -27.72 -26.34 -15.36
N TRP A 708 -27.19 -25.14 -15.42
CA TRP A 708 -25.76 -24.82 -15.28
C TRP A 708 -25.52 -24.02 -14.00
N SER A 709 -24.57 -24.48 -13.18
CA SER A 709 -24.03 -23.66 -12.10
C SER A 709 -22.91 -22.80 -12.66
N VAL A 710 -23.06 -21.48 -12.53
CA VAL A 710 -22.06 -20.50 -12.94
C VAL A 710 -21.38 -19.95 -11.70
N THR A 711 -20.22 -20.48 -11.39
CA THR A 711 -19.44 -20.05 -10.21
C THR A 711 -18.67 -18.75 -10.46
N SER A 712 -18.41 -18.38 -11.72
CA SER A 712 -17.72 -17.13 -12.06
C SER A 712 -17.95 -16.68 -13.49
N PHE A 713 -18.77 -15.67 -13.70
CA PHE A 713 -18.90 -14.98 -14.99
C PHE A 713 -17.59 -14.26 -15.38
N SER A 714 -16.87 -13.74 -14.39
CA SER A 714 -15.64 -12.97 -14.61
C SER A 714 -14.50 -13.86 -15.13
N GLU A 715 -14.31 -15.05 -14.58
CA GLU A 715 -13.26 -15.97 -15.04
C GLU A 715 -13.59 -16.58 -16.42
N LEU A 716 -14.86 -16.85 -16.70
CA LEU A 716 -15.31 -17.23 -18.05
C LEU A 716 -14.98 -16.15 -19.07
N ARG A 717 -15.29 -14.89 -18.77
CA ARG A 717 -14.93 -13.75 -19.61
C ARG A 717 -13.43 -13.61 -19.79
N ARG A 718 -12.66 -13.69 -18.71
CA ARG A 718 -11.20 -13.54 -18.72
C ARG A 718 -10.56 -14.56 -19.65
N GLU A 719 -10.89 -15.83 -19.49
CA GLU A 719 -10.34 -16.91 -20.30
C GLU A 719 -10.74 -16.78 -21.78
N SER A 720 -11.98 -16.36 -22.06
CA SER A 720 -12.46 -16.14 -23.40
C SER A 720 -11.72 -14.98 -24.10
N LEU A 721 -11.54 -13.85 -23.42
CA LEU A 721 -10.75 -12.73 -23.94
C LEU A 721 -9.28 -13.08 -24.16
N GLU A 722 -8.66 -13.82 -23.24
CA GLU A 722 -7.28 -14.30 -23.40
C GLU A 722 -7.15 -15.24 -24.59
N THR A 723 -8.13 -16.08 -24.83
CA THR A 723 -8.17 -16.98 -25.98
C THR A 723 -8.32 -16.20 -27.29
N GLU A 724 -9.21 -15.21 -27.35
CA GLU A 724 -9.36 -14.33 -28.51
C GLU A 724 -8.06 -13.59 -28.79
N ARG A 725 -7.49 -12.92 -27.78
CA ARG A 725 -6.22 -12.21 -27.91
C ARG A 725 -5.10 -13.12 -28.40
N TRP A 726 -5.04 -14.35 -27.91
CA TRP A 726 -4.05 -15.31 -28.40
C TRP A 726 -4.25 -15.61 -29.87
N ASN A 727 -5.50 -15.81 -30.32
CA ASN A 727 -5.83 -16.07 -31.73
C ASN A 727 -5.46 -14.90 -32.65
N GLU A 728 -5.74 -13.67 -32.20
CA GLU A 728 -5.36 -12.45 -32.92
C GLU A 728 -3.83 -12.29 -33.07
N LEU A 729 -3.10 -12.60 -32.01
CA LEU A 729 -1.63 -12.51 -32.01
C LEU A 729 -0.93 -13.67 -32.73
N ASN A 730 -1.66 -14.75 -33.06
CA ASN A 730 -1.11 -15.96 -33.73
C ASN A 730 -2.02 -16.39 -34.90
N PRO A 731 -2.24 -15.52 -35.90
CA PRO A 731 -3.19 -15.80 -36.99
C PRO A 731 -2.76 -16.98 -37.86
N GLU A 732 -1.47 -17.32 -37.87
CA GLU A 732 -0.90 -18.45 -38.60
C GLU A 732 -1.10 -19.80 -37.89
N LYS A 733 -1.54 -19.80 -36.63
CA LYS A 733 -1.74 -21.03 -35.85
C LYS A 733 -3.20 -21.48 -35.88
N LYS A 734 -3.41 -22.74 -35.60
CA LYS A 734 -4.79 -23.25 -35.44
C LYS A 734 -5.51 -22.47 -34.36
N ARG A 735 -6.69 -21.92 -34.71
CA ARG A 735 -7.56 -21.19 -33.76
C ARG A 735 -7.86 -22.03 -32.53
N LYS A 736 -7.69 -21.45 -31.36
CA LYS A 736 -8.11 -22.02 -30.09
C LYS A 736 -9.58 -21.65 -29.83
N SER A 737 -10.32 -22.54 -29.22
CA SER A 737 -11.64 -22.26 -28.65
C SER A 737 -11.52 -22.04 -27.15
N SER A 738 -12.25 -21.06 -26.63
CA SER A 738 -12.36 -20.83 -25.18
C SER A 738 -13.03 -22.01 -24.47
N TYR A 739 -12.94 -22.02 -23.13
CA TYR A 739 -13.66 -23.03 -22.34
C TYR A 739 -15.18 -22.93 -22.57
N LEU A 740 -15.71 -21.71 -22.58
CA LEU A 740 -17.12 -21.43 -22.79
C LEU A 740 -17.61 -21.89 -24.17
N GLU A 741 -16.88 -21.55 -25.23
CA GLU A 741 -17.19 -22.04 -26.59
C GLU A 741 -17.21 -23.57 -26.67
N LYS A 742 -16.23 -24.27 -26.07
CA LYS A 742 -16.18 -25.73 -26.07
C LYS A 742 -17.35 -26.36 -25.32
N LEU A 743 -17.81 -25.71 -24.26
CA LEU A 743 -18.87 -26.22 -23.40
C LEU A 743 -20.25 -26.06 -24.05
N LEU A 744 -20.49 -24.93 -24.71
CA LEU A 744 -21.79 -24.53 -25.24
C LEU A 744 -21.98 -24.77 -26.75
N SER A 745 -20.91 -24.97 -27.53
CA SER A 745 -20.96 -25.10 -29.01
C SER A 745 -21.90 -26.23 -29.54
N LYS A 746 -22.26 -27.17 -28.70
CA LYS A 746 -23.14 -28.30 -29.05
C LYS A 746 -24.52 -28.22 -28.39
N GLN A 747 -24.80 -27.12 -27.69
CA GLN A 747 -26.07 -26.88 -27.05
C GLN A 747 -26.99 -26.10 -27.99
N GLU A 748 -28.22 -26.56 -28.13
CA GLU A 748 -29.23 -25.90 -28.95
C GLU A 748 -30.35 -25.40 -28.03
N GLY A 749 -30.74 -24.16 -28.16
CA GLY A 749 -31.86 -23.61 -27.42
C GLY A 749 -31.55 -22.19 -26.84
N PRO A 750 -32.54 -21.55 -26.23
CA PRO A 750 -32.35 -20.28 -25.61
C PRO A 750 -31.46 -20.40 -24.37
N PHE A 751 -30.51 -19.47 -24.20
CA PHE A 751 -29.69 -19.35 -23.03
C PHE A 751 -30.28 -18.27 -22.11
N ILE A 752 -30.54 -18.63 -20.86
CA ILE A 752 -31.17 -17.76 -19.87
C ILE A 752 -30.29 -17.76 -18.62
N ALA A 753 -29.73 -16.60 -18.27
CA ALA A 753 -28.93 -16.44 -17.08
C ALA A 753 -29.69 -15.65 -16.00
N ALA A 754 -29.65 -16.12 -14.78
CA ALA A 754 -30.19 -15.45 -13.61
C ALA A 754 -29.15 -15.33 -12.50
N THR A 755 -29.07 -14.17 -11.87
CA THR A 755 -28.18 -13.87 -10.77
C THR A 755 -28.81 -12.83 -9.85
N ASP A 756 -28.34 -12.74 -8.61
CA ASP A 756 -28.78 -11.74 -7.65
C ASP A 756 -28.16 -10.36 -7.86
N TYR A 757 -27.18 -10.29 -8.75
CA TYR A 757 -26.45 -9.07 -9.09
C TYR A 757 -27.10 -8.34 -10.28
N MET A 758 -26.55 -7.19 -10.62
CA MET A 758 -27.01 -6.44 -11.78
C MET A 758 -26.78 -7.21 -13.08
N LYS A 759 -27.60 -6.92 -14.11
CA LYS A 759 -27.59 -7.60 -15.41
C LYS A 759 -26.20 -7.65 -16.07
N MET A 760 -25.39 -6.62 -15.88
CA MET A 760 -24.02 -6.59 -16.42
C MET A 760 -23.12 -7.75 -15.94
N VAL A 761 -23.47 -8.43 -14.83
CA VAL A 761 -22.68 -9.56 -14.35
C VAL A 761 -22.80 -10.75 -15.31
N PRO A 762 -23.98 -11.27 -15.66
CA PRO A 762 -24.10 -12.33 -16.66
C PRO A 762 -23.82 -11.83 -18.09
N ASP A 763 -24.10 -10.57 -18.43
CA ASP A 763 -23.82 -9.99 -19.77
C ASP A 763 -22.31 -10.06 -20.13
N GLN A 764 -21.42 -10.25 -19.16
CA GLN A 764 -19.99 -10.44 -19.39
C GLN A 764 -19.66 -11.57 -20.36
N ILE A 765 -20.50 -12.57 -20.45
CA ILE A 765 -20.27 -13.75 -21.32
C ILE A 765 -21.16 -13.76 -22.58
N GLN A 766 -22.05 -12.78 -22.76
CA GLN A 766 -23.05 -12.74 -23.83
C GLN A 766 -22.45 -12.93 -25.23
N LYS A 767 -21.23 -12.46 -25.46
CA LYS A 767 -20.55 -12.57 -26.75
C LYS A 767 -20.27 -14.02 -27.19
N TRP A 768 -20.15 -14.92 -26.26
CA TRP A 768 -19.71 -16.32 -26.50
C TRP A 768 -20.81 -17.37 -26.21
N VAL A 769 -22.04 -16.93 -25.97
CA VAL A 769 -23.21 -17.76 -25.65
C VAL A 769 -24.21 -17.81 -26.80
#